data_f062849bed6250eb4e3b529c9f478a3b
#
_entry.id   f062849bed6250eb4e3b529c9f478a3b
#
_cell.length_a   1.000
_cell.length_b   1.000
_cell.length_c   1.000
_cell.angle_alpha   90.00
_cell.angle_beta   90.00
_cell.angle_gamma   90.00
#
_symmetry.space_group_name_H-M   'P 1'
#
loop_
_entity.id
_entity.type
_entity.pdbx_description
1 polymer ?
#
loop_
_entity_poly.entity_id
_entity_poly.type
_entity_poly.pdbx_seq_one_letter_code
_entity_poly.pdbx_strand_id
1 'polypeptide(L)'
;MGIAAFSLALFSCSVKEDDIFAGGGKGNVSEVFGEGLPEESLLKEMNIKVDDDMTVSLEAATGEDGFVDMDAVPSLKAQGVVSMRRLFPEAGEFEQRTREVGLHKWYVLEYDESRSMTKASAGLMLPGVEEIEYCPKIEIIGSPDVTEYVAAPSAVSSSSSNPFDDPMLSQQWHYYNNGSASSSVSGCDINVFPVWRNLSTYSTYKGDIIVGVVDGGIDYTHEDLKDNMWHNPEKTGNNVYGYNFASNSFNIHAEDHGTHVAGTVAAVNDNGVGVCGVAGGDSRKNIKGAKLMSCQIFDGDKQGSGAEAIKWSADHGAVISQNSWGYVDMTTTPSSLKDAVDYFIKNAGLDKNGNQSGPMRGGLVIFAAGNDNKTTSGNDYDKILNVSSVGADYKRAYYTNYGSWCDVSAPGGDAKKGNQVLSTLPGNKYGKMQGTSMACPHVSGMAALLLSRYGGSGYTPDALRKRIEDNVTDITAQNPGYYLGKGLINAYKAMAGSGGKAPDVPTGLQVGASSNNISFNVTIPRDSDDGKPSAIYIYYSKSDFTSVKDAMFGMFYVEDLAVGDVLTGEITGVEFNTEYYVAARACDLAGNMSALTSRVRVTTGGNNPPQIVAAGETEFVLKPHESAVAAFDIVEPDGHYFDLVLDPGSEAAVLDTLVRESPKIRITASAAPTGKYEARLTVTDYYGLATSAVVKYEILENHAPTVVKEFSDIVFASKAAGTMTLEAADYFSDEDGEELSYTFTFSNPAVANMTYSKGQFLLTPMAVGSTEIGVTGQDVRGEKVESSLRVFVADSSRPVSCYPSPVQSIMSIRVNKEYASVHVKVVSAAGGVFFDGGFENVTPFEPLKVDMGAASPGAYTVVVTLDGEVHKINVVKI
;
A
#
# COMPACT_ATOMS: atom_id res chain seq x y z
N MET A 1 38.26 -50.28 -17.57
CA MET A 1 39.37 -49.36 -17.80
C MET A 1 38.82 -48.13 -18.50
N GLY A 2 38.92 -47.02 -17.79
CA GLY A 2 38.87 -45.66 -18.26
C GLY A 2 37.65 -44.87 -17.77
N ILE A 3 37.65 -44.49 -16.50
CA ILE A 3 36.73 -43.48 -15.92
C ILE A 3 37.34 -42.12 -16.25
N ALA A 4 36.65 -41.28 -16.99
CA ALA A 4 36.95 -39.86 -17.11
C ALA A 4 35.93 -39.08 -16.28
N ALA A 5 36.37 -38.58 -15.12
CA ALA A 5 35.63 -37.71 -14.26
C ALA A 5 35.68 -36.29 -14.87
N PHE A 6 34.52 -35.71 -15.19
CA PHE A 6 34.38 -34.29 -15.43
C PHE A 6 34.06 -33.61 -14.10
N SER A 7 35.01 -32.81 -13.61
CA SER A 7 34.84 -31.94 -12.45
C SER A 7 33.97 -30.77 -12.84
N LEU A 8 32.77 -30.70 -12.32
CA LEU A 8 31.98 -29.48 -12.27
C LEU A 8 32.55 -28.60 -11.16
N ALA A 9 33.16 -27.50 -11.54
CA ALA A 9 33.57 -26.47 -10.58
C ALA A 9 32.32 -25.66 -10.22
N LEU A 10 31.72 -26.01 -9.08
CA LEU A 10 30.75 -25.15 -8.38
C LEU A 10 31.52 -23.97 -7.80
N PHE A 11 31.40 -22.82 -8.38
CA PHE A 11 31.72 -21.57 -7.69
C PHE A 11 30.55 -21.24 -6.74
N SER A 12 30.58 -21.85 -5.56
CA SER A 12 29.82 -21.39 -4.42
C SER A 12 30.53 -20.15 -3.88
N CYS A 13 29.94 -18.99 -4.12
CA CYS A 13 30.30 -17.78 -3.40
C CYS A 13 29.57 -17.82 -2.06
N SER A 14 30.07 -18.61 -1.11
CA SER A 14 29.64 -18.55 0.28
C SER A 14 30.27 -17.30 0.90
N VAL A 15 29.51 -16.25 1.08
CA VAL A 15 29.81 -15.20 2.05
C VAL A 15 29.62 -15.83 3.41
N LYS A 16 30.69 -15.90 4.22
CA LYS A 16 30.61 -16.41 5.59
C LYS A 16 29.75 -15.48 6.40
N GLU A 17 28.75 -16.04 7.09
CA GLU A 17 27.79 -15.36 7.96
C GLU A 17 28.43 -14.55 9.13
N ASP A 18 29.73 -14.76 9.41
CA ASP A 18 30.36 -14.24 10.63
C ASP A 18 30.88 -12.79 10.54
N ASP A 19 30.96 -12.19 9.34
CA ASP A 19 31.58 -10.86 9.18
C ASP A 19 30.57 -9.68 9.02
N ILE A 20 29.25 -9.92 9.12
CA ILE A 20 28.23 -8.89 8.81
C ILE A 20 27.44 -8.42 10.04
N PHE A 21 27.54 -9.09 11.19
CA PHE A 21 26.74 -8.77 12.38
C PHE A 21 27.58 -8.23 13.55
N ALA A 22 27.86 -6.94 13.53
CA ALA A 22 28.20 -6.17 14.73
C ALA A 22 27.08 -5.14 15.03
N GLY A 23 25.83 -5.61 15.21
CA GLY A 23 24.71 -4.77 15.62
C GLY A 23 23.41 -5.54 15.43
N GLY A 24 22.90 -6.09 16.51
CA GLY A 24 21.83 -7.05 16.66
C GLY A 24 20.51 -6.79 15.91
N GLY A 25 20.37 -7.35 14.75
CA GLY A 25 19.09 -7.55 14.07
C GLY A 25 19.22 -8.74 13.13
N LYS A 26 18.38 -9.76 13.28
CA LYS A 26 18.31 -10.90 12.36
C LYS A 26 17.32 -10.56 11.24
N GLY A 27 17.77 -9.93 10.15
CA GLY A 27 17.00 -9.88 8.93
C GLY A 27 17.19 -11.19 8.14
N ASN A 28 16.11 -11.87 7.81
CA ASN A 28 16.14 -12.97 6.86
C ASN A 28 15.98 -12.37 5.45
N VAL A 29 17.03 -12.40 4.66
CA VAL A 29 16.91 -12.22 3.21
C VAL A 29 16.40 -13.56 2.68
N SER A 30 15.08 -13.66 2.41
CA SER A 30 14.57 -14.80 1.67
C SER A 30 15.05 -14.67 0.23
N GLU A 31 15.86 -15.62 -0.23
CA GLU A 31 16.18 -15.76 -1.64
C GLU A 31 14.91 -16.16 -2.40
N VAL A 32 14.10 -15.18 -2.77
CA VAL A 32 12.91 -15.39 -3.63
C VAL A 32 13.33 -15.58 -5.10
N PHE A 33 14.60 -15.38 -5.43
CA PHE A 33 15.09 -15.44 -6.80
C PHE A 33 16.08 -16.57 -7.01
N GLY A 34 15.65 -17.62 -7.72
CA GLY A 34 16.55 -18.50 -8.43
C GLY A 34 17.39 -17.71 -9.44
N GLU A 35 18.69 -17.95 -9.41
CA GLU A 35 19.76 -17.49 -10.31
C GLU A 35 19.40 -16.38 -11.31
N GLY A 36 19.66 -15.15 -10.94
CA GLY A 36 19.72 -13.99 -11.84
C GLY A 36 18.57 -12.99 -11.63
N LEU A 37 18.92 -11.71 -11.49
CA LEU A 37 17.96 -10.62 -11.68
C LEU A 37 17.39 -10.75 -13.10
N PRO A 38 16.05 -10.72 -13.29
CA PRO A 38 15.47 -10.57 -14.62
C PRO A 38 16.04 -9.32 -15.28
N GLU A 39 16.51 -9.41 -16.51
CA GLU A 39 17.04 -8.24 -17.25
C GLU A 39 15.98 -7.12 -17.40
N GLU A 40 14.71 -7.43 -17.15
CA GLU A 40 13.55 -6.55 -17.30
C GLU A 40 12.79 -6.28 -16.00
N SER A 41 13.39 -6.42 -14.81
CA SER A 41 12.75 -5.92 -13.58
C SER A 41 12.52 -4.41 -13.71
N LEU A 42 11.44 -3.90 -13.08
CA LEU A 42 11.28 -2.46 -12.84
C LEU A 42 12.42 -2.02 -11.91
N LEU A 43 13.58 -1.73 -12.50
CA LEU A 43 14.85 -1.43 -11.79
C LEU A 43 14.74 -0.20 -10.86
N LYS A 44 13.57 0.42 -10.79
CA LYS A 44 13.30 1.66 -10.03
C LYS A 44 12.52 1.42 -8.75
N GLU A 45 11.81 0.30 -8.62
CA GLU A 45 10.93 0.02 -7.51
C GLU A 45 11.31 -1.27 -6.77
N MET A 46 11.13 -1.26 -5.46
CA MET A 46 11.40 -2.39 -4.58
C MET A 46 10.38 -2.40 -3.44
N ASN A 47 9.90 -3.56 -3.08
CA ASN A 47 9.11 -3.73 -1.88
C ASN A 47 10.01 -4.16 -0.71
N ILE A 48 9.78 -3.59 0.45
CA ILE A 48 10.40 -4.06 1.69
C ILE A 48 9.34 -4.36 2.74
N LYS A 49 9.59 -5.38 3.54
CA LYS A 49 8.87 -5.62 4.79
C LYS A 49 9.77 -5.19 5.94
N VAL A 50 9.23 -4.42 6.87
CA VAL A 50 9.99 -3.87 7.99
C VAL A 50 9.49 -4.43 9.32
N ASP A 51 10.35 -4.38 10.35
CA ASP A 51 9.99 -4.76 11.70
C ASP A 51 9.08 -3.73 12.39
N ASP A 52 8.65 -4.03 13.62
CA ASP A 52 7.75 -3.16 14.39
C ASP A 52 8.37 -1.80 14.71
N ASP A 53 9.66 -1.75 15.05
CA ASP A 53 10.34 -0.51 15.43
C ASP A 53 10.50 0.43 14.22
N MET A 54 10.87 -0.11 13.08
CA MET A 54 10.97 0.65 11.84
C MET A 54 9.58 1.07 11.34
N THR A 55 8.57 0.22 11.48
CA THR A 55 7.17 0.56 11.14
C THR A 55 6.72 1.81 11.89
N VAL A 56 6.92 1.84 13.21
CA VAL A 56 6.57 3.02 14.05
C VAL A 56 7.29 4.27 13.56
N SER A 57 8.56 4.15 13.21
CA SER A 57 9.37 5.28 12.73
C SER A 57 8.89 5.81 11.38
N LEU A 58 8.58 4.91 10.44
CA LEU A 58 8.10 5.26 9.12
C LEU A 58 6.70 5.88 9.16
N GLU A 59 5.80 5.32 9.96
CA GLU A 59 4.45 5.87 10.12
C GLU A 59 4.48 7.27 10.74
N ALA A 60 5.37 7.50 11.73
CA ALA A 60 5.56 8.83 12.31
C ALA A 60 6.12 9.87 11.31
N ALA A 61 6.79 9.41 10.26
CA ALA A 61 7.37 10.23 9.20
C ALA A 61 6.47 10.32 7.95
N THR A 62 5.32 9.63 7.93
CA THR A 62 4.41 9.63 6.78
C THR A 62 3.52 10.89 6.80
N GLY A 63 3.52 11.63 5.70
CA GLY A 63 2.68 12.82 5.51
C GLY A 63 1.21 12.47 5.19
N GLU A 64 0.36 13.49 5.14
CA GLU A 64 -1.06 13.36 4.76
C GLU A 64 -1.27 12.82 3.32
N ASP A 65 -0.25 12.95 2.48
CA ASP A 65 -0.21 12.43 1.12
C ASP A 65 0.10 10.92 1.06
N GLY A 66 0.37 10.28 2.20
CA GLY A 66 0.70 8.87 2.31
C GLY A 66 2.16 8.52 1.99
N PHE A 67 3.01 9.54 1.71
CA PHE A 67 4.43 9.34 1.47
C PHE A 67 5.25 9.60 2.74
N VAL A 68 6.32 8.82 2.91
CA VAL A 68 7.28 9.00 4.00
C VAL A 68 8.17 10.20 3.70
N ASP A 69 8.32 11.10 4.67
CA ASP A 69 9.31 12.17 4.59
C ASP A 69 10.72 11.57 4.56
N MET A 70 11.37 11.64 3.41
CA MET A 70 12.70 11.08 3.20
C MET A 70 13.80 11.79 4.01
N ASP A 71 13.54 12.99 4.52
CA ASP A 71 14.45 13.68 5.44
C ASP A 71 14.42 13.06 6.85
N ALA A 72 13.31 12.43 7.22
CA ALA A 72 13.19 11.71 8.49
C ALA A 72 13.86 10.32 8.46
N VAL A 73 14.19 9.79 7.28
CA VAL A 73 14.84 8.48 7.09
C VAL A 73 16.14 8.60 6.29
N PRO A 74 17.14 9.32 6.83
CA PRO A 74 18.35 9.69 6.11
C PRO A 74 19.19 8.48 5.66
N SER A 75 19.08 7.34 6.32
CA SER A 75 19.75 6.11 5.93
C SER A 75 19.25 5.57 4.59
N LEU A 76 17.95 5.58 4.35
CA LEU A 76 17.34 5.19 3.07
C LEU A 76 17.63 6.23 1.99
N LYS A 77 17.47 7.51 2.32
CA LYS A 77 17.80 8.62 1.41
C LYS A 77 19.25 8.59 0.95
N ALA A 78 20.19 8.31 1.84
CA ALA A 78 21.62 8.19 1.50
C ALA A 78 21.90 7.04 0.53
N GLN A 79 21.05 6.02 0.48
CA GLN A 79 21.15 4.90 -0.44
C GLN A 79 20.48 5.16 -1.79
N GLY A 80 19.89 6.34 -1.99
CA GLY A 80 19.30 6.75 -3.25
C GLY A 80 17.80 6.49 -3.35
N VAL A 81 17.13 6.16 -2.25
CA VAL A 81 15.67 6.12 -2.20
C VAL A 81 15.15 7.55 -2.31
N VAL A 82 14.29 7.80 -3.29
CA VAL A 82 13.73 9.13 -3.57
C VAL A 82 12.28 9.25 -3.11
N SER A 83 11.57 8.14 -3.04
CA SER A 83 10.18 8.07 -2.60
C SER A 83 9.92 6.77 -1.85
N MET A 84 9.03 6.82 -0.86
CA MET A 84 8.62 5.65 -0.08
C MET A 84 7.18 5.82 0.39
N ARG A 85 6.38 4.76 0.25
CA ARG A 85 5.00 4.71 0.75
C ARG A 85 4.64 3.29 1.19
N ARG A 86 3.58 3.13 1.98
CA ARG A 86 3.05 1.80 2.25
C ARG A 86 2.61 1.13 0.95
N LEU A 87 2.95 -0.14 0.79
CA LEU A 87 2.44 -0.98 -0.31
C LEU A 87 0.92 -1.20 -0.15
N PHE A 88 0.47 -1.36 1.08
CA PHE A 88 -0.94 -1.43 1.43
C PHE A 88 -1.31 -0.15 2.19
N PRO A 89 -1.94 0.82 1.54
CA PRO A 89 -2.35 2.07 2.16
C PRO A 89 -3.21 1.85 3.40
N GLU A 90 -3.31 2.86 4.25
CA GLU A 90 -4.14 2.81 5.43
C GLU A 90 -5.59 2.47 5.05
N ALA A 91 -6.15 1.46 5.71
CA ALA A 91 -7.40 0.83 5.31
C ALA A 91 -8.62 1.34 6.09
N GLY A 92 -8.53 2.51 6.73
CA GLY A 92 -9.63 3.08 7.47
C GLY A 92 -10.21 2.09 8.50
N GLU A 93 -11.48 1.75 8.38
CA GLU A 93 -12.16 0.83 9.31
C GLU A 93 -11.60 -0.60 9.30
N PHE A 94 -10.79 -0.97 8.30
CA PHE A 94 -10.13 -2.28 8.18
C PHE A 94 -8.66 -2.25 8.58
N GLU A 95 -8.15 -1.12 9.09
CA GLU A 95 -6.74 -0.99 9.44
C GLU A 95 -6.32 -1.97 10.53
N GLN A 96 -7.17 -2.22 11.52
CA GLN A 96 -6.86 -3.17 12.58
C GLN A 96 -6.54 -4.56 12.01
N ARG A 97 -7.39 -5.13 11.16
CA ARG A 97 -7.15 -6.45 10.57
C ARG A 97 -5.98 -6.46 9.57
N THR A 98 -5.67 -5.32 8.94
CA THR A 98 -4.48 -5.10 8.11
C THR A 98 -3.21 -5.25 8.96
N ARG A 99 -3.22 -4.67 10.16
CA ARG A 99 -2.12 -4.76 11.14
C ARG A 99 -1.97 -6.14 11.75
N GLU A 100 -3.06 -6.83 12.08
CA GLU A 100 -3.06 -8.18 12.65
C GLU A 100 -2.35 -9.21 11.76
N VAL A 101 -2.33 -9.00 10.44
CA VAL A 101 -1.64 -9.86 9.48
C VAL A 101 -0.34 -9.28 8.96
N GLY A 102 0.09 -8.12 9.46
CA GLY A 102 1.39 -7.51 9.15
C GLY A 102 1.48 -6.82 7.80
N LEU A 103 0.38 -6.61 7.07
CA LEU A 103 0.40 -5.94 5.76
C LEU A 103 0.84 -4.47 5.84
N HIS A 104 0.58 -3.80 6.96
CA HIS A 104 1.03 -2.42 7.21
C HIS A 104 2.55 -2.25 7.25
N LYS A 105 3.30 -3.36 7.37
CA LYS A 105 4.76 -3.38 7.40
C LYS A 105 5.40 -3.39 6.01
N TRP A 106 4.61 -3.52 4.96
CA TRP A 106 5.11 -3.52 3.59
C TRP A 106 5.16 -2.11 3.01
N TYR A 107 6.32 -1.74 2.44
CA TYR A 107 6.56 -0.45 1.82
C TYR A 107 7.12 -0.62 0.41
N VAL A 108 6.72 0.28 -0.50
CA VAL A 108 7.30 0.44 -1.83
C VAL A 108 8.35 1.55 -1.77
N LEU A 109 9.53 1.28 -2.26
CA LEU A 109 10.63 2.23 -2.43
C LEU A 109 10.82 2.54 -3.91
N GLU A 110 11.04 3.81 -4.24
CA GLU A 110 11.52 4.24 -5.56
C GLU A 110 12.95 4.76 -5.46
N TYR A 111 13.75 4.44 -6.47
CA TYR A 111 15.16 4.84 -6.57
C TYR A 111 15.41 5.86 -7.66
N ASP A 112 16.43 6.71 -7.46
CA ASP A 112 16.93 7.64 -8.48
C ASP A 112 17.46 6.85 -9.69
N GLU A 113 16.97 7.17 -10.89
CA GLU A 113 17.36 6.56 -12.17
C GLU A 113 18.87 6.63 -12.48
N SER A 114 19.57 7.59 -11.89
CA SER A 114 21.02 7.76 -12.09
C SER A 114 21.88 6.71 -11.35
N ARG A 115 21.27 5.96 -10.43
CA ARG A 115 21.93 4.91 -9.63
C ARG A 115 21.40 3.56 -10.02
N SER A 116 21.94 2.98 -11.10
CA SER A 116 21.66 1.58 -11.41
C SER A 116 22.11 0.71 -10.23
N MET A 117 21.17 -0.03 -9.63
CA MET A 117 21.49 -1.01 -8.59
C MET A 117 22.29 -2.15 -9.23
N THR A 118 23.61 -2.10 -9.10
CA THR A 118 24.44 -3.26 -9.45
C THR A 118 24.10 -4.41 -8.50
N LYS A 119 24.29 -5.66 -8.95
CA LYS A 119 24.11 -6.88 -8.14
C LYS A 119 24.80 -6.82 -6.75
N ALA A 120 25.79 -5.96 -6.57
CA ALA A 120 26.53 -5.75 -5.32
C ALA A 120 25.79 -4.81 -4.32
N SER A 121 24.86 -3.98 -4.77
CA SER A 121 24.04 -3.12 -3.90
C SER A 121 22.71 -3.77 -3.50
N ALA A 122 22.39 -4.95 -4.00
CA ALA A 122 21.23 -5.75 -3.64
C ALA A 122 21.26 -6.28 -2.19
N GLY A 123 22.36 -6.11 -1.47
CA GLY A 123 22.45 -6.39 -0.04
C GLY A 123 22.12 -5.18 0.81
N LEU A 124 20.96 -4.58 0.65
CA LEU A 124 20.44 -3.53 1.53
C LEU A 124 20.09 -4.13 2.91
N MET A 125 21.13 -4.45 3.66
CA MET A 125 21.04 -4.83 5.07
C MET A 125 20.82 -3.57 5.89
N LEU A 126 19.58 -3.07 5.88
CA LEU A 126 19.18 -2.00 6.78
C LEU A 126 18.67 -2.61 8.07
N PRO A 127 19.13 -2.13 9.24
CA PRO A 127 18.47 -2.47 10.50
C PRO A 127 16.98 -2.19 10.41
N GLY A 128 16.16 -3.17 10.77
CA GLY A 128 14.71 -3.06 10.72
C GLY A 128 14.04 -3.53 9.41
N VAL A 129 14.80 -3.92 8.39
CA VAL A 129 14.24 -4.56 7.19
C VAL A 129 14.23 -6.08 7.40
N GLU A 130 13.06 -6.69 7.36
CA GLU A 130 12.85 -8.13 7.52
C GLU A 130 12.94 -8.87 6.18
N GLU A 131 12.45 -8.27 5.10
CA GLU A 131 12.36 -8.86 3.78
C GLU A 131 12.49 -7.82 2.68
N ILE A 132 13.10 -8.20 1.56
CA ILE A 132 13.25 -7.35 0.37
C ILE A 132 12.74 -8.13 -0.84
N GLU A 133 11.83 -7.49 -1.58
CA GLU A 133 11.34 -7.98 -2.86
C GLU A 133 11.63 -6.95 -3.94
N TYR A 134 12.24 -7.38 -5.03
CA TYR A 134 12.24 -6.56 -6.24
C TYR A 134 10.83 -6.55 -6.82
N CYS A 135 10.32 -5.38 -7.25
CA CYS A 135 9.05 -5.31 -7.96
C CYS A 135 9.23 -5.93 -9.34
N PRO A 136 8.82 -7.21 -9.52
CA PRO A 136 8.94 -7.82 -10.81
C PRO A 136 7.93 -7.19 -11.77
N LYS A 137 8.32 -7.13 -13.03
CA LYS A 137 7.38 -6.75 -14.08
C LYS A 137 6.26 -7.78 -14.11
N ILE A 138 5.04 -7.29 -14.09
CA ILE A 138 3.85 -8.10 -14.32
C ILE A 138 3.39 -7.96 -15.78
N GLU A 139 2.79 -8.99 -16.31
CA GLU A 139 2.23 -8.96 -17.65
C GLU A 139 0.85 -9.61 -17.69
N ILE A 140 0.06 -9.17 -18.63
CA ILE A 140 -1.19 -9.82 -18.99
C ILE A 140 -0.87 -11.19 -19.59
N ILE A 141 -1.39 -12.25 -18.98
CA ILE A 141 -1.22 -13.62 -19.46
C ILE A 141 -2.21 -13.84 -20.61
N GLY A 142 -1.97 -13.29 -21.79
CA GLY A 142 -2.85 -13.40 -22.92
C GLY A 142 -2.15 -13.25 -24.25
N SER A 143 -2.82 -13.59 -25.36
CA SER A 143 -2.35 -13.25 -26.69
C SER A 143 -2.82 -11.84 -27.03
N PRO A 144 -1.94 -10.95 -27.51
CA PRO A 144 -2.35 -9.65 -28.03
C PRO A 144 -3.22 -9.74 -29.29
N ASP A 145 -3.36 -10.95 -29.88
CA ASP A 145 -4.14 -11.18 -31.09
C ASP A 145 -5.64 -11.19 -30.80
N VAL A 146 -6.21 -10.01 -30.62
CA VAL A 146 -7.68 -9.81 -30.56
C VAL A 146 -8.26 -9.90 -31.95
N THR A 147 -9.17 -10.84 -32.16
CA THR A 147 -9.98 -10.89 -33.38
C THR A 147 -11.34 -10.29 -33.09
N GLU A 148 -11.55 -9.01 -33.47
CA GLU A 148 -12.87 -8.36 -33.36
C GLU A 148 -13.92 -9.20 -34.11
N TYR A 149 -14.99 -9.54 -33.44
CA TYR A 149 -16.09 -10.31 -33.99
C TYR A 149 -17.26 -9.37 -34.28
N VAL A 150 -17.58 -9.20 -35.53
CA VAL A 150 -18.79 -8.50 -35.95
C VAL A 150 -19.87 -9.56 -36.18
N ALA A 151 -20.92 -9.54 -35.36
CA ALA A 151 -22.08 -10.39 -35.58
C ALA A 151 -22.64 -10.14 -36.99
N ALA A 152 -22.69 -11.17 -37.85
CA ALA A 152 -23.57 -11.08 -38.99
C ALA A 152 -25.01 -10.90 -38.48
N PRO A 153 -25.83 -10.04 -39.10
CA PRO A 153 -27.22 -9.89 -38.72
C PRO A 153 -27.90 -11.24 -38.89
N SER A 154 -27.92 -12.04 -37.87
CA SER A 154 -28.61 -13.34 -37.82
C SER A 154 -30.06 -13.06 -37.50
N ALA A 155 -30.96 -13.46 -38.36
CA ALA A 155 -32.35 -13.68 -38.01
C ALA A 155 -32.35 -14.50 -36.69
N VAL A 156 -32.92 -13.95 -35.61
CA VAL A 156 -33.07 -14.62 -34.32
C VAL A 156 -33.78 -15.94 -34.54
N SER A 157 -33.06 -17.02 -34.83
CA SER A 157 -33.53 -18.35 -34.69
C SER A 157 -33.42 -18.68 -33.21
N SER A 158 -34.49 -18.43 -32.47
CA SER A 158 -34.67 -19.00 -31.14
C SER A 158 -34.63 -20.53 -31.31
N SER A 159 -33.41 -21.10 -31.27
CA SER A 159 -33.31 -22.55 -31.14
C SER A 159 -33.86 -22.86 -29.74
N SER A 160 -34.87 -23.73 -29.66
CA SER A 160 -35.49 -24.21 -28.42
C SER A 160 -34.48 -24.86 -27.44
N SER A 161 -33.20 -24.87 -27.80
CA SER A 161 -32.10 -25.45 -27.05
C SER A 161 -31.31 -24.43 -26.19
N ASN A 162 -31.31 -23.14 -26.51
CA ASN A 162 -30.58 -22.12 -25.75
C ASN A 162 -31.35 -21.76 -24.47
N PRO A 163 -30.65 -21.60 -23.32
CA PRO A 163 -31.28 -21.16 -22.08
C PRO A 163 -31.66 -19.68 -22.08
N PHE A 164 -31.00 -18.85 -22.90
CA PHE A 164 -31.10 -17.39 -22.98
C PHE A 164 -31.22 -16.94 -24.45
N ASP A 165 -31.60 -15.70 -24.69
CA ASP A 165 -31.83 -15.14 -26.01
C ASP A 165 -30.67 -14.25 -26.52
N ASP A 166 -29.55 -14.23 -25.82
CA ASP A 166 -28.36 -13.47 -26.20
C ASP A 166 -27.86 -13.96 -27.58
N PRO A 167 -27.73 -13.06 -28.57
CA PRO A 167 -27.60 -13.45 -29.97
C PRO A 167 -26.30 -14.18 -30.34
N MET A 168 -25.25 -14.00 -29.53
CA MET A 168 -23.96 -14.64 -29.76
C MET A 168 -23.73 -15.90 -28.93
N LEU A 169 -24.65 -16.29 -28.04
CA LEU A 169 -24.53 -17.46 -27.20
C LEU A 169 -24.22 -18.74 -27.94
N SER A 170 -24.82 -18.93 -29.10
CA SER A 170 -24.56 -20.13 -29.95
C SER A 170 -23.13 -20.26 -30.46
N GLN A 171 -22.32 -19.20 -30.33
CA GLN A 171 -20.92 -19.15 -30.73
C GLN A 171 -19.94 -19.30 -29.58
N GLN A 172 -20.46 -19.28 -28.35
CA GLN A 172 -19.73 -19.52 -27.15
C GLN A 172 -19.62 -21.02 -26.84
N TRP A 173 -18.82 -21.74 -27.66
CA TRP A 173 -18.61 -23.18 -27.55
C TRP A 173 -18.18 -23.61 -26.13
N HIS A 174 -17.54 -22.75 -25.42
CA HIS A 174 -17.06 -23.00 -24.07
C HIS A 174 -18.18 -23.18 -23.04
N TYR A 175 -19.40 -22.78 -23.37
CA TYR A 175 -20.61 -23.00 -22.56
C TYR A 175 -21.44 -24.19 -23.01
N TYR A 176 -21.47 -24.42 -24.33
CA TYR A 176 -22.14 -25.56 -24.93
C TYR A 176 -21.47 -25.95 -26.25
N ASN A 177 -20.77 -27.08 -26.25
CA ASN A 177 -20.06 -27.60 -27.40
C ASN A 177 -20.80 -28.82 -27.98
N ASN A 178 -21.53 -28.60 -29.01
CA ASN A 178 -22.20 -29.67 -29.75
C ASN A 178 -21.32 -30.35 -30.82
N GLY A 179 -20.03 -30.01 -30.89
CA GLY A 179 -19.08 -30.52 -31.87
C GLY A 179 -19.00 -29.70 -33.17
N SER A 180 -19.74 -28.59 -33.29
CA SER A 180 -19.74 -27.74 -34.51
C SER A 180 -18.62 -26.68 -34.54
N ALA A 181 -18.02 -26.38 -33.44
CA ALA A 181 -16.87 -25.46 -33.36
C ALA A 181 -15.66 -26.09 -34.08
N SER A 182 -14.76 -25.24 -34.56
CA SER A 182 -13.56 -25.72 -35.28
C SER A 182 -12.71 -26.62 -34.39
N SER A 183 -12.32 -27.79 -34.93
CA SER A 183 -11.50 -28.78 -34.22
C SER A 183 -12.05 -29.17 -32.85
N SER A 184 -13.36 -29.26 -32.72
CA SER A 184 -14.03 -29.51 -31.43
C SER A 184 -14.49 -30.96 -31.25
N VAL A 185 -14.68 -31.34 -30.02
CA VAL A 185 -15.31 -32.61 -29.58
C VAL A 185 -16.54 -32.26 -28.76
N SER A 186 -17.70 -32.80 -29.13
CA SER A 186 -18.96 -32.57 -28.46
C SER A 186 -18.85 -32.82 -26.94
N GLY A 187 -19.42 -31.94 -26.14
CA GLY A 187 -19.37 -31.99 -24.68
C GLY A 187 -18.08 -31.45 -24.05
N CYS A 188 -17.09 -31.00 -24.86
CA CYS A 188 -15.91 -30.30 -24.34
C CYS A 188 -16.25 -28.83 -24.06
N ASP A 189 -16.90 -28.59 -22.95
CA ASP A 189 -17.37 -27.31 -22.42
C ASP A 189 -17.47 -27.38 -20.90
N ILE A 190 -17.85 -26.30 -20.25
CA ILE A 190 -18.01 -26.25 -18.78
C ILE A 190 -19.38 -26.78 -18.31
N ASN A 191 -20.23 -27.29 -19.19
CA ASN A 191 -21.54 -27.89 -18.88
C ASN A 191 -22.46 -26.95 -18.05
N VAL A 192 -22.54 -25.69 -18.41
CA VAL A 192 -23.30 -24.68 -17.67
C VAL A 192 -24.78 -24.57 -18.08
N PHE A 193 -25.14 -24.98 -19.29
CA PHE A 193 -26.53 -24.87 -19.80
C PHE A 193 -27.58 -25.51 -18.88
N PRO A 194 -27.38 -26.73 -18.34
CA PRO A 194 -28.32 -27.29 -17.39
C PRO A 194 -28.49 -26.46 -16.12
N VAL A 195 -27.44 -25.75 -15.69
CA VAL A 195 -27.49 -24.84 -14.53
C VAL A 195 -28.33 -23.63 -14.87
N TRP A 196 -28.08 -22.98 -16.01
CA TRP A 196 -28.82 -21.79 -16.44
C TRP A 196 -30.32 -22.05 -16.63
N ARG A 197 -30.70 -23.20 -17.19
CA ARG A 197 -32.11 -23.61 -17.32
C ARG A 197 -32.82 -23.74 -15.96
N ASN A 198 -32.09 -24.07 -14.91
CA ASN A 198 -32.60 -24.25 -13.56
C ASN A 198 -32.17 -23.14 -12.60
N LEU A 199 -31.72 -22.00 -13.11
CA LEU A 199 -31.12 -20.94 -12.29
C LEU A 199 -32.07 -20.40 -11.23
N SER A 200 -33.39 -20.32 -11.53
CA SER A 200 -34.41 -19.92 -10.55
C SER A 200 -34.49 -20.87 -9.34
N THR A 201 -34.16 -22.13 -9.52
CA THR A 201 -34.13 -23.14 -8.43
C THR A 201 -32.78 -23.05 -7.66
N TYR A 202 -31.71 -22.80 -8.37
CA TYR A 202 -30.37 -22.82 -7.79
C TYR A 202 -29.98 -21.50 -7.11
N SER A 203 -30.42 -20.35 -7.62
CA SER A 203 -30.07 -19.02 -7.04
C SER A 203 -30.87 -18.74 -5.75
N THR A 204 -30.42 -19.31 -4.64
CA THR A 204 -31.05 -19.16 -3.31
C THR A 204 -30.44 -18.00 -2.50
N TYR A 205 -29.16 -17.69 -2.67
CA TYR A 205 -28.52 -16.52 -2.06
C TYR A 205 -29.02 -15.23 -2.72
N LYS A 206 -29.42 -14.25 -1.93
CA LYS A 206 -30.05 -13.01 -2.43
C LYS A 206 -29.19 -11.77 -2.33
N GLY A 207 -28.06 -11.85 -1.65
CA GLY A 207 -27.07 -10.78 -1.60
C GLY A 207 -26.24 -10.68 -2.88
N ASP A 208 -25.46 -9.64 -3.00
CA ASP A 208 -24.54 -9.47 -4.10
C ASP A 208 -23.32 -10.40 -3.95
N ILE A 209 -22.86 -10.97 -5.04
CA ILE A 209 -21.64 -11.77 -5.12
C ILE A 209 -20.65 -10.96 -5.92
N ILE A 210 -19.61 -10.45 -5.28
CA ILE A 210 -18.69 -9.50 -5.87
C ILE A 210 -17.42 -10.22 -6.28
N VAL A 211 -17.04 -10.05 -7.55
CA VAL A 211 -15.78 -10.53 -8.15
C VAL A 211 -14.87 -9.34 -8.39
N GLY A 212 -13.74 -9.28 -7.69
CA GLY A 212 -12.67 -8.34 -7.96
C GLY A 212 -11.88 -8.80 -9.18
N VAL A 213 -12.01 -8.11 -10.28
CA VAL A 213 -11.27 -8.36 -11.54
C VAL A 213 -9.99 -7.54 -11.48
N VAL A 214 -8.90 -8.20 -11.09
CA VAL A 214 -7.56 -7.61 -11.01
C VAL A 214 -6.89 -7.80 -12.36
N ASP A 215 -6.92 -6.78 -13.20
CA ASP A 215 -6.59 -6.91 -14.62
C ASP A 215 -6.36 -5.51 -15.28
N GLY A 216 -6.50 -5.38 -16.58
CA GLY A 216 -6.79 -4.11 -17.25
C GLY A 216 -8.16 -3.55 -16.83
N GLY A 217 -8.45 -2.29 -17.20
CA GLY A 217 -9.72 -1.66 -16.84
C GLY A 217 -10.91 -2.25 -17.61
N ILE A 218 -12.03 -2.40 -16.93
CA ILE A 218 -13.30 -2.86 -17.53
C ILE A 218 -14.00 -1.67 -18.20
N ASP A 219 -14.54 -1.86 -19.38
CA ASP A 219 -15.53 -0.92 -19.96
C ASP A 219 -16.85 -1.02 -19.18
N TYR A 220 -16.95 -0.28 -18.09
CA TYR A 220 -18.14 -0.23 -17.24
C TYR A 220 -19.38 0.38 -17.93
N THR A 221 -19.22 0.94 -19.13
CA THR A 221 -20.33 1.50 -19.94
C THR A 221 -20.84 0.52 -20.99
N HIS A 222 -20.13 -0.61 -21.17
CA HIS A 222 -20.48 -1.63 -22.14
C HIS A 222 -21.92 -2.13 -21.93
N GLU A 223 -22.72 -2.18 -23.01
CA GLU A 223 -24.14 -2.52 -22.97
C GLU A 223 -24.43 -3.86 -22.27
N ASP A 224 -23.48 -4.80 -22.36
CA ASP A 224 -23.55 -6.17 -21.86
C ASP A 224 -22.87 -6.37 -20.48
N LEU A 225 -22.26 -5.30 -19.88
CA LEU A 225 -21.60 -5.38 -18.60
C LEU A 225 -22.20 -4.45 -17.54
N LYS A 226 -22.69 -3.27 -17.96
CA LYS A 226 -23.04 -2.16 -17.07
C LYS A 226 -23.97 -2.52 -15.90
N ASP A 227 -24.93 -3.44 -16.12
CA ASP A 227 -25.93 -3.81 -15.12
C ASP A 227 -25.37 -4.80 -14.07
N ASN A 228 -24.25 -5.47 -14.40
CA ASN A 228 -23.48 -6.32 -13.51
C ASN A 228 -22.24 -5.65 -12.92
N MET A 229 -21.99 -4.37 -13.20
CA MET A 229 -20.91 -3.65 -12.52
C MET A 229 -21.19 -3.49 -11.03
N TRP A 230 -20.14 -3.60 -10.23
CA TRP A 230 -20.16 -3.24 -8.83
C TRP A 230 -20.17 -1.71 -8.67
N HIS A 231 -20.85 -1.24 -7.63
CA HIS A 231 -20.89 0.18 -7.30
C HIS A 231 -20.34 0.42 -5.91
N ASN A 232 -19.29 1.22 -5.81
CA ASN A 232 -18.74 1.66 -4.54
C ASN A 232 -19.78 2.53 -3.80
N PRO A 233 -20.26 2.10 -2.62
CA PRO A 233 -21.29 2.86 -1.89
C PRO A 233 -20.80 4.21 -1.35
N GLU A 234 -19.49 4.41 -1.27
CA GLU A 234 -18.88 5.63 -0.74
C GLU A 234 -18.56 6.68 -1.81
N LYS A 235 -18.76 6.36 -3.07
CA LYS A 235 -18.41 7.22 -4.22
C LYS A 235 -19.63 7.57 -5.05
N THR A 236 -19.46 8.53 -5.94
CA THR A 236 -20.52 9.02 -6.85
C THR A 236 -19.99 9.24 -8.26
N GLY A 237 -20.88 9.33 -9.25
CA GLY A 237 -20.51 9.52 -10.66
C GLY A 237 -19.78 8.31 -11.22
N ASN A 238 -18.76 8.52 -12.02
CA ASN A 238 -17.98 7.44 -12.66
C ASN A 238 -16.92 6.83 -11.75
N ASN A 239 -16.78 7.31 -10.51
CA ASN A 239 -15.79 6.84 -9.55
C ASN A 239 -16.25 5.61 -8.75
N VAL A 240 -17.37 4.99 -9.13
CA VAL A 240 -18.03 3.94 -8.36
C VAL A 240 -17.68 2.51 -8.80
N TYR A 241 -17.02 2.32 -9.95
CA TYR A 241 -16.89 1.00 -10.58
C TYR A 241 -15.64 0.21 -10.17
N GLY A 242 -14.73 0.82 -9.41
CA GLY A 242 -13.47 0.21 -9.00
C GLY A 242 -12.39 1.21 -8.65
N TYR A 243 -11.13 0.77 -8.75
CA TYR A 243 -9.95 1.61 -8.53
C TYR A 243 -8.84 1.25 -9.52
N ASN A 244 -8.15 2.27 -10.04
CA ASN A 244 -7.00 2.15 -10.93
C ASN A 244 -5.71 2.29 -10.13
N PHE A 245 -5.07 1.18 -9.81
CA PHE A 245 -3.82 1.09 -9.03
C PHE A 245 -2.60 1.53 -9.84
N ALA A 246 -2.67 1.46 -11.18
CA ALA A 246 -1.58 1.92 -12.04
C ALA A 246 -1.46 3.45 -12.10
N SER A 247 -2.57 4.17 -11.86
CA SER A 247 -2.61 5.63 -11.86
C SER A 247 -3.05 6.22 -10.51
N ASN A 248 -3.24 5.40 -9.48
CA ASN A 248 -3.71 5.78 -8.15
C ASN A 248 -4.97 6.67 -8.18
N SER A 249 -6.00 6.22 -8.88
CA SER A 249 -7.22 7.00 -9.09
C SER A 249 -8.47 6.13 -9.21
N PHE A 250 -9.64 6.73 -9.02
CA PHE A 250 -10.92 6.07 -9.30
C PHE A 250 -11.31 6.12 -10.79
N ASN A 251 -10.48 6.70 -11.65
CA ASN A 251 -10.74 6.76 -13.08
C ASN A 251 -10.30 5.48 -13.76
N ILE A 252 -11.26 4.64 -14.13
CA ILE A 252 -11.02 3.38 -14.83
C ILE A 252 -10.93 3.66 -16.33
N HIS A 253 -9.84 3.22 -16.95
CA HIS A 253 -9.65 3.26 -18.40
C HIS A 253 -9.92 1.88 -18.98
N ALA A 254 -10.90 1.79 -19.88
CA ALA A 254 -11.28 0.54 -20.51
C ALA A 254 -10.11 -0.05 -21.32
N GLU A 255 -9.92 -1.36 -21.18
CA GLU A 255 -8.86 -2.12 -21.83
C GLU A 255 -9.44 -3.44 -22.37
N ASP A 256 -8.92 -3.91 -23.52
CA ASP A 256 -9.45 -5.07 -24.22
C ASP A 256 -9.45 -6.33 -23.35
N HIS A 257 -8.34 -6.62 -22.68
CA HIS A 257 -8.18 -7.86 -21.93
C HIS A 257 -9.06 -7.88 -20.68
N GLY A 258 -9.03 -6.82 -19.87
CA GLY A 258 -9.85 -6.73 -18.65
C GLY A 258 -11.35 -6.74 -18.96
N THR A 259 -11.77 -6.09 -20.06
CA THR A 259 -13.17 -6.12 -20.53
C THR A 259 -13.57 -7.51 -21.00
N HIS A 260 -12.69 -8.24 -21.71
CA HIS A 260 -12.95 -9.62 -22.18
C HIS A 260 -13.06 -10.61 -21.02
N VAL A 261 -12.17 -10.52 -20.06
CA VAL A 261 -12.20 -11.32 -18.82
C VAL A 261 -13.50 -11.07 -18.06
N ALA A 262 -13.88 -9.81 -17.87
CA ALA A 262 -15.11 -9.42 -17.17
C ALA A 262 -16.38 -10.02 -17.84
N GLY A 263 -16.45 -9.98 -19.17
CA GLY A 263 -17.56 -10.57 -19.92
C GLY A 263 -17.69 -12.08 -19.73
N THR A 264 -16.57 -12.79 -19.70
CA THR A 264 -16.58 -14.25 -19.42
C THR A 264 -17.07 -14.54 -17.99
N VAL A 265 -16.72 -13.71 -17.01
CA VAL A 265 -17.25 -13.87 -15.63
C VAL A 265 -18.73 -13.63 -15.58
N ALA A 266 -19.21 -12.46 -16.08
CA ALA A 266 -20.58 -12.03 -15.82
C ALA A 266 -21.12 -11.00 -16.83
N ALA A 267 -20.91 -11.19 -18.14
CA ALA A 267 -21.77 -10.52 -19.11
C ALA A 267 -23.22 -10.81 -18.79
N VAL A 268 -24.12 -9.84 -18.99
CA VAL A 268 -25.51 -9.90 -18.54
C VAL A 268 -26.30 -10.90 -19.39
N ASN A 269 -26.79 -11.98 -18.78
CA ASN A 269 -27.53 -13.02 -19.53
C ASN A 269 -29.01 -12.64 -19.72
N ASP A 270 -29.59 -13.16 -20.82
CA ASP A 270 -31.01 -13.03 -21.17
C ASP A 270 -31.45 -11.56 -21.29
N ASN A 271 -30.56 -10.74 -21.80
CA ASN A 271 -30.80 -9.30 -22.04
C ASN A 271 -31.05 -8.99 -23.53
N GLY A 272 -30.94 -10.00 -24.42
CA GLY A 272 -31.13 -9.87 -25.85
C GLY A 272 -29.96 -9.19 -26.56
N VAL A 273 -28.79 -9.04 -25.91
CA VAL A 273 -27.61 -8.35 -26.41
C VAL A 273 -26.39 -9.26 -26.30
N GLY A 274 -25.53 -9.24 -27.30
CA GLY A 274 -24.17 -9.77 -27.27
C GLY A 274 -24.01 -11.22 -26.83
N VAL A 275 -23.27 -11.39 -25.73
CA VAL A 275 -22.76 -12.66 -25.20
C VAL A 275 -23.31 -12.98 -23.81
N CYS A 276 -23.17 -14.23 -23.37
CA CYS A 276 -23.42 -14.60 -21.97
C CYS A 276 -22.14 -14.65 -21.16
N GLY A 277 -22.23 -14.35 -19.84
CA GLY A 277 -21.21 -14.63 -18.84
C GLY A 277 -21.59 -15.83 -17.96
N VAL A 278 -20.62 -16.57 -17.42
CA VAL A 278 -20.88 -17.78 -16.60
C VAL A 278 -21.86 -17.48 -15.46
N ALA A 279 -21.68 -16.36 -14.77
CA ALA A 279 -22.51 -15.87 -13.67
C ALA A 279 -23.28 -14.59 -14.02
N GLY A 280 -23.71 -14.44 -15.28
CA GLY A 280 -24.41 -13.25 -15.77
C GLY A 280 -25.81 -13.00 -15.23
N GLY A 281 -26.37 -13.98 -14.49
CA GLY A 281 -27.74 -13.92 -13.96
C GLY A 281 -28.79 -14.34 -14.98
N ASP A 282 -29.99 -13.77 -14.87
CA ASP A 282 -31.10 -13.97 -15.82
C ASP A 282 -31.99 -12.70 -15.75
N SER A 283 -31.81 -11.81 -16.71
CA SER A 283 -32.45 -10.49 -16.72
C SER A 283 -33.95 -10.57 -16.75
N ARG A 284 -34.52 -11.49 -17.55
CA ARG A 284 -35.97 -11.66 -17.69
C ARG A 284 -36.63 -12.21 -16.44
N LYS A 285 -35.90 -13.06 -15.70
CA LYS A 285 -36.39 -13.59 -14.43
C LYS A 285 -35.95 -12.75 -13.22
N ASN A 286 -35.31 -11.62 -13.44
CA ASN A 286 -34.79 -10.75 -12.38
C ASN A 286 -33.89 -11.51 -11.38
N ILE A 287 -33.05 -12.42 -11.89
CA ILE A 287 -31.99 -13.10 -11.12
C ILE A 287 -30.71 -12.34 -11.33
N LYS A 288 -30.17 -11.80 -10.25
CA LYS A 288 -28.95 -11.02 -10.28
C LYS A 288 -27.75 -11.84 -10.78
N GLY A 289 -26.92 -11.24 -11.63
CA GLY A 289 -25.57 -11.71 -11.92
C GLY A 289 -24.56 -11.36 -10.84
N ALA A 290 -23.37 -11.92 -10.95
CA ALA A 290 -22.22 -11.49 -10.13
C ALA A 290 -21.89 -10.03 -10.42
N LYS A 291 -21.38 -9.32 -9.41
CA LYS A 291 -20.99 -7.92 -9.53
C LYS A 291 -19.49 -7.82 -9.83
N LEU A 292 -19.16 -7.14 -10.90
CA LEU A 292 -17.81 -6.95 -11.43
C LEU A 292 -17.18 -5.69 -10.85
N MET A 293 -16.13 -5.84 -10.02
CA MET A 293 -15.37 -4.74 -9.46
C MET A 293 -14.07 -4.59 -10.26
N SER A 294 -13.86 -3.44 -10.91
CA SER A 294 -12.67 -3.20 -11.72
C SER A 294 -11.49 -2.80 -10.83
N CYS A 295 -10.55 -3.70 -10.66
CA CYS A 295 -9.30 -3.49 -9.93
C CYS A 295 -8.16 -3.35 -10.95
N GLN A 296 -8.06 -2.17 -11.57
CA GLN A 296 -7.17 -1.95 -12.70
C GLN A 296 -5.71 -1.86 -12.28
N ILE A 297 -4.88 -2.81 -12.72
CA ILE A 297 -3.43 -2.83 -12.49
C ILE A 297 -2.60 -2.58 -13.75
N PHE A 298 -3.23 -2.54 -14.93
CA PHE A 298 -2.61 -2.17 -16.21
C PHE A 298 -3.33 -0.96 -16.81
N ASP A 299 -2.57 0.09 -17.14
CA ASP A 299 -3.07 1.35 -17.71
C ASP A 299 -2.04 1.91 -18.70
N GLY A 300 -2.10 1.48 -19.96
CA GLY A 300 -1.05 1.70 -20.96
C GLY A 300 0.28 1.09 -20.50
N ASP A 301 1.33 1.90 -20.45
CA ASP A 301 2.66 1.46 -19.98
C ASP A 301 2.82 1.42 -18.46
N LYS A 302 1.79 1.83 -17.70
CA LYS A 302 1.82 1.86 -16.24
C LYS A 302 1.32 0.55 -15.65
N GLN A 303 1.94 0.15 -14.55
CA GLN A 303 1.56 -1.02 -13.77
C GLN A 303 1.28 -0.62 -12.33
N GLY A 304 0.25 -1.21 -11.72
CA GLY A 304 -0.09 -1.11 -10.32
C GLY A 304 0.21 -2.41 -9.57
N SER A 305 0.15 -2.37 -8.26
CA SER A 305 0.38 -3.56 -7.44
C SER A 305 -0.82 -4.50 -7.45
N GLY A 306 -0.64 -5.74 -7.94
CA GLY A 306 -1.65 -6.79 -7.86
C GLY A 306 -1.94 -7.20 -6.41
N ALA A 307 -0.95 -7.20 -5.54
CA ALA A 307 -1.13 -7.48 -4.11
C ALA A 307 -2.02 -6.43 -3.43
N GLU A 308 -1.76 -5.14 -3.68
CA GLU A 308 -2.61 -4.04 -3.20
C GLU A 308 -4.05 -4.18 -3.70
N ALA A 309 -4.23 -4.47 -5.00
CA ALA A 309 -5.53 -4.63 -5.63
C ALA A 309 -6.35 -5.79 -5.05
N ILE A 310 -5.71 -6.94 -4.79
CA ILE A 310 -6.33 -8.09 -4.14
C ILE A 310 -6.81 -7.73 -2.74
N LYS A 311 -5.95 -7.11 -1.93
CA LYS A 311 -6.30 -6.67 -0.57
C LYS A 311 -7.44 -5.66 -0.58
N TRP A 312 -7.34 -4.64 -1.44
CA TRP A 312 -8.34 -3.59 -1.57
C TRP A 312 -9.72 -4.16 -1.95
N SER A 313 -9.76 -5.10 -2.90
CA SER A 313 -11.00 -5.72 -3.33
C SER A 313 -11.69 -6.49 -2.20
N ALA A 314 -10.94 -7.15 -1.30
CA ALA A 314 -11.47 -7.80 -0.11
C ALA A 314 -12.17 -6.80 0.83
N ASP A 315 -11.53 -5.65 1.06
CA ASP A 315 -12.06 -4.60 1.93
C ASP A 315 -13.32 -3.94 1.35
N HIS A 316 -13.48 -4.01 0.02
CA HIS A 316 -14.66 -3.48 -0.68
C HIS A 316 -15.71 -4.55 -1.02
N GLY A 317 -15.60 -5.73 -0.38
CA GLY A 317 -16.63 -6.76 -0.40
C GLY A 317 -16.49 -7.83 -1.47
N ALA A 318 -15.44 -7.84 -2.28
CA ALA A 318 -15.16 -8.95 -3.18
C ALA A 318 -14.86 -10.21 -2.36
N VAL A 319 -15.42 -11.36 -2.81
CA VAL A 319 -15.18 -12.68 -2.22
C VAL A 319 -14.50 -13.63 -3.21
N ILE A 320 -14.37 -13.23 -4.46
CA ILE A 320 -13.60 -13.89 -5.50
C ILE A 320 -12.64 -12.86 -6.07
N SER A 321 -11.35 -13.20 -6.13
CA SER A 321 -10.33 -12.42 -6.82
C SER A 321 -9.96 -13.14 -8.11
N GLN A 322 -10.27 -12.51 -9.24
CA GLN A 322 -10.00 -12.96 -10.60
C GLN A 322 -8.69 -12.32 -11.08
N ASN A 323 -7.68 -13.15 -11.44
CA ASN A 323 -6.34 -12.69 -11.78
C ASN A 323 -5.87 -13.38 -13.07
N SER A 324 -5.90 -12.65 -14.18
CA SER A 324 -5.43 -13.13 -15.49
C SER A 324 -4.10 -12.51 -15.89
N TRP A 325 -3.18 -12.42 -14.95
CA TRP A 325 -1.85 -11.85 -15.09
C TRP A 325 -0.81 -12.70 -14.35
N GLY A 326 0.46 -12.47 -14.62
CA GLY A 326 1.56 -13.17 -13.97
C GLY A 326 2.82 -12.35 -13.93
N TYR A 327 3.83 -12.89 -13.27
CA TYR A 327 5.15 -12.28 -13.17
C TYR A 327 6.05 -12.77 -14.31
N VAL A 328 6.77 -11.84 -14.94
CA VAL A 328 7.74 -12.18 -16.00
C VAL A 328 8.93 -12.89 -15.38
N ASP A 329 9.27 -14.07 -15.93
CA ASP A 329 10.45 -14.89 -15.58
C ASP A 329 10.60 -15.29 -14.10
N MET A 330 9.52 -15.27 -13.31
CA MET A 330 9.52 -15.75 -11.93
C MET A 330 9.08 -17.21 -11.82
N THR A 331 9.69 -17.92 -10.87
CA THR A 331 9.36 -19.32 -10.54
C THR A 331 8.77 -19.50 -9.15
N THR A 332 8.68 -18.41 -8.37
CA THR A 332 8.14 -18.41 -7.00
C THR A 332 7.23 -17.20 -6.82
N THR A 333 6.20 -17.35 -6.02
CA THR A 333 5.27 -16.27 -5.69
C THR A 333 5.90 -15.29 -4.71
N PRO A 334 5.89 -13.97 -4.97
CA PRO A 334 6.37 -12.95 -4.03
C PRO A 334 5.67 -13.03 -2.68
N SER A 335 6.38 -12.71 -1.59
CA SER A 335 5.83 -12.75 -0.23
C SER A 335 4.74 -11.72 -0.01
N SER A 336 4.88 -10.53 -0.59
CA SER A 336 3.84 -9.50 -0.53
C SER A 336 2.53 -9.96 -1.18
N LEU A 337 2.62 -10.72 -2.28
CA LEU A 337 1.44 -11.32 -2.89
C LEU A 337 0.87 -12.44 -2.02
N LYS A 338 1.71 -13.32 -1.44
CA LYS A 338 1.25 -14.36 -0.51
C LYS A 338 0.50 -13.77 0.68
N ASP A 339 1.06 -12.72 1.28
CA ASP A 339 0.43 -12.02 2.41
C ASP A 339 -0.92 -11.41 2.01
N ALA A 340 -1.04 -10.83 0.80
CA ALA A 340 -2.29 -10.31 0.28
C ALA A 340 -3.33 -11.42 -0.02
N VAL A 341 -2.88 -12.55 -0.56
CA VAL A 341 -3.72 -13.74 -0.79
C VAL A 341 -4.24 -14.29 0.53
N ASP A 342 -3.37 -14.40 1.53
CA ASP A 342 -3.74 -14.86 2.87
C ASP A 342 -4.74 -13.92 3.54
N TYR A 343 -4.51 -12.60 3.38
CA TYR A 343 -5.46 -11.61 3.82
C TYR A 343 -6.83 -11.79 3.16
N PHE A 344 -6.87 -11.94 1.83
CA PHE A 344 -8.11 -12.13 1.08
C PHE A 344 -8.86 -13.38 1.52
N ILE A 345 -8.16 -14.51 1.62
CA ILE A 345 -8.75 -15.78 2.03
C ILE A 345 -9.34 -15.70 3.45
N LYS A 346 -8.66 -15.00 4.36
CA LYS A 346 -9.08 -14.85 5.74
C LYS A 346 -10.20 -13.83 5.95
N ASN A 347 -10.15 -12.69 5.24
CA ASN A 347 -10.90 -11.49 5.60
C ASN A 347 -11.97 -11.06 4.60
N ALA A 348 -11.94 -11.53 3.34
CA ALA A 348 -12.98 -11.21 2.37
C ALA A 348 -14.36 -11.69 2.86
N GLY A 349 -15.40 -10.95 2.50
CA GLY A 349 -16.76 -11.26 2.95
C GLY A 349 -17.04 -11.04 4.44
N LEU A 350 -16.10 -10.40 5.17
CA LEU A 350 -16.27 -9.99 6.56
C LEU A 350 -16.38 -8.48 6.69
N ASP A 351 -17.21 -8.01 7.60
CA ASP A 351 -17.24 -6.62 8.02
C ASP A 351 -16.01 -6.27 8.90
N LYS A 352 -15.92 -5.01 9.34
CA LYS A 352 -14.83 -4.53 10.21
C LYS A 352 -14.73 -5.24 11.56
N ASN A 353 -15.81 -5.86 12.04
CA ASN A 353 -15.87 -6.58 13.30
C ASN A 353 -15.61 -8.08 13.13
N GLY A 354 -15.29 -8.54 11.91
CA GLY A 354 -15.09 -9.95 11.59
C GLY A 354 -16.38 -10.76 11.45
N ASN A 355 -17.56 -10.11 11.38
CA ASN A 355 -18.81 -10.79 11.09
C ASN A 355 -18.96 -10.98 9.58
N GLN A 356 -19.50 -12.12 9.19
CA GLN A 356 -19.76 -12.38 7.78
C GLN A 356 -20.82 -11.43 7.22
N SER A 357 -20.46 -10.67 6.20
CA SER A 357 -21.33 -9.75 5.44
C SER A 357 -21.56 -10.21 4.00
N GLY A 358 -20.67 -11.05 3.47
CA GLY A 358 -20.73 -11.60 2.12
C GLY A 358 -21.33 -13.01 2.04
N PRO A 359 -21.32 -13.62 0.83
CA PRO A 359 -21.85 -14.95 0.60
C PRO A 359 -21.02 -16.07 1.23
N MET A 360 -19.78 -15.80 1.63
CA MET A 360 -18.93 -16.74 2.37
C MET A 360 -18.01 -15.98 3.35
N ARG A 361 -17.48 -16.73 4.31
CA ARG A 361 -16.54 -16.25 5.32
C ARG A 361 -15.12 -16.47 4.81
N GLY A 362 -14.52 -15.47 4.25
CA GLY A 362 -13.26 -15.52 3.52
C GLY A 362 -13.47 -15.39 2.02
N GLY A 363 -12.39 -15.48 1.25
CA GLY A 363 -12.41 -15.32 -0.20
C GLY A 363 -11.59 -16.37 -0.94
N LEU A 364 -11.87 -16.55 -2.23
CA LEU A 364 -11.14 -17.44 -3.12
C LEU A 364 -10.33 -16.61 -4.12
N VAL A 365 -9.02 -16.87 -4.20
CA VAL A 365 -8.12 -16.22 -5.15
C VAL A 365 -7.80 -17.18 -6.29
N ILE A 366 -8.07 -16.75 -7.52
CA ILE A 366 -7.96 -17.57 -8.74
C ILE A 366 -7.00 -16.89 -9.70
N PHE A 367 -6.01 -17.65 -10.22
CA PHE A 367 -5.01 -17.19 -11.16
C PHE A 367 -4.96 -18.01 -12.43
N ALA A 368 -4.65 -17.36 -13.52
CA ALA A 368 -4.26 -18.00 -14.76
C ALA A 368 -2.87 -18.65 -14.63
N ALA A 369 -2.71 -19.87 -15.15
CA ALA A 369 -1.48 -20.64 -14.99
C ALA A 369 -0.29 -20.10 -15.81
N GLY A 370 -0.53 -19.30 -16.83
CA GLY A 370 0.50 -18.78 -17.74
C GLY A 370 0.53 -19.45 -19.10
N ASN A 371 1.17 -18.78 -20.08
CA ASN A 371 1.10 -19.14 -21.50
C ASN A 371 2.45 -19.51 -22.14
N ASP A 372 3.43 -19.90 -21.34
CA ASP A 372 4.81 -20.16 -21.78
C ASP A 372 5.10 -21.63 -22.11
N ASN A 373 4.11 -22.52 -21.96
CA ASN A 373 4.26 -23.96 -22.05
C ASN A 373 5.36 -24.48 -21.07
N LYS A 374 5.41 -23.91 -19.85
CA LYS A 374 6.38 -24.24 -18.79
C LYS A 374 5.74 -25.08 -17.70
N THR A 375 6.60 -25.73 -16.90
CA THR A 375 6.22 -26.52 -15.72
C THR A 375 6.34 -25.72 -14.40
N THR A 376 6.78 -24.48 -14.46
CA THR A 376 6.97 -23.57 -13.34
C THR A 376 6.14 -22.30 -13.54
N SER A 377 5.78 -21.64 -12.44
CA SER A 377 5.03 -20.38 -12.47
C SER A 377 5.41 -19.51 -11.28
N GLY A 378 5.41 -18.19 -11.48
CA GLY A 378 5.45 -17.21 -10.40
C GLY A 378 4.20 -17.17 -9.51
N ASN A 379 3.16 -17.94 -9.85
CA ASN A 379 1.91 -18.05 -9.10
C ASN A 379 1.76 -19.40 -8.37
N ASP A 380 2.86 -20.16 -8.22
CA ASP A 380 2.87 -21.43 -7.50
C ASP A 380 2.82 -21.17 -5.96
N TYR A 381 1.61 -20.97 -5.46
CA TYR A 381 1.29 -20.87 -4.05
C TYR A 381 0.04 -21.70 -3.77
N ASP A 382 0.14 -22.64 -2.83
CA ASP A 382 -0.86 -23.67 -2.56
C ASP A 382 -2.26 -23.15 -2.21
N LYS A 383 -2.36 -21.89 -1.75
CA LYS A 383 -3.62 -21.23 -1.44
C LYS A 383 -4.29 -20.54 -2.64
N ILE A 384 -3.57 -20.37 -3.73
CA ILE A 384 -4.11 -19.89 -5.00
C ILE A 384 -4.75 -21.06 -5.74
N LEU A 385 -5.87 -20.82 -6.41
CA LEU A 385 -6.46 -21.77 -7.35
C LEU A 385 -5.95 -21.45 -8.77
N ASN A 386 -5.04 -22.27 -9.27
CA ASN A 386 -4.39 -22.07 -10.55
C ASN A 386 -5.11 -22.80 -11.70
N VAL A 387 -5.39 -22.07 -12.79
CA VAL A 387 -6.22 -22.54 -13.90
C VAL A 387 -5.40 -22.71 -15.17
N SER A 388 -5.28 -23.95 -15.64
CA SER A 388 -4.70 -24.29 -16.93
C SER A 388 -5.74 -24.21 -18.07
N SER A 389 -5.28 -24.18 -19.33
CA SER A 389 -6.12 -23.95 -20.51
C SER A 389 -6.28 -25.19 -21.37
N VAL A 390 -7.52 -25.43 -21.82
CA VAL A 390 -7.85 -26.41 -22.85
C VAL A 390 -8.52 -25.76 -24.06
N GLY A 391 -8.34 -26.39 -25.25
CA GLY A 391 -9.13 -26.11 -26.43
C GLY A 391 -10.46 -26.85 -26.43
N ALA A 392 -11.23 -26.74 -27.49
CA ALA A 392 -12.54 -27.36 -27.66
C ALA A 392 -12.53 -28.89 -27.86
N ASP A 393 -11.40 -29.55 -27.67
CA ASP A 393 -11.17 -30.98 -27.94
C ASP A 393 -10.66 -31.77 -26.72
N TYR A 394 -10.88 -31.28 -25.52
CA TYR A 394 -10.37 -31.80 -24.22
C TYR A 394 -8.84 -31.81 -24.09
N LYS A 395 -8.11 -31.33 -25.10
CA LYS A 395 -6.67 -31.31 -25.08
C LYS A 395 -6.17 -29.99 -24.58
N ARG A 396 -5.00 -30.01 -23.94
CA ARG A 396 -4.32 -28.80 -23.54
C ARG A 396 -4.16 -27.83 -24.71
N ALA A 397 -4.31 -26.55 -24.44
CA ALA A 397 -3.90 -25.51 -25.36
C ALA A 397 -2.36 -25.53 -25.48
N TYR A 398 -1.81 -25.25 -26.69
CA TYR A 398 -0.38 -25.38 -26.97
C TYR A 398 0.51 -24.51 -26.10
N TYR A 399 -0.03 -23.42 -25.61
CA TYR A 399 0.66 -22.40 -24.79
C TYR A 399 0.57 -22.67 -23.30
N THR A 400 -0.45 -23.37 -22.79
CA THR A 400 -0.74 -23.44 -21.35
C THR A 400 0.44 -23.98 -20.54
N ASN A 401 0.74 -23.31 -19.44
CA ASN A 401 1.59 -23.88 -18.41
C ASN A 401 0.88 -25.05 -17.74
N TYR A 402 1.64 -25.97 -17.17
CA TYR A 402 1.15 -27.23 -16.57
C TYR A 402 2.10 -27.72 -15.48
N GLY A 403 1.60 -28.49 -14.54
CA GLY A 403 2.36 -29.03 -13.41
C GLY A 403 1.48 -29.34 -12.21
N SER A 404 2.08 -29.93 -11.16
CA SER A 404 1.35 -30.31 -9.93
C SER A 404 0.73 -29.14 -9.17
N TRP A 405 1.13 -27.94 -9.47
CA TRP A 405 0.64 -26.69 -8.91
C TRP A 405 -0.60 -26.15 -9.65
N CYS A 406 -0.97 -26.72 -10.81
CA CYS A 406 -2.27 -26.44 -11.46
C CYS A 406 -3.36 -27.23 -10.74
N ASP A 407 -4.48 -26.59 -10.45
CA ASP A 407 -5.59 -27.17 -9.67
C ASP A 407 -6.71 -27.69 -10.58
N VAL A 408 -7.10 -26.89 -11.55
CA VAL A 408 -8.14 -27.26 -12.54
C VAL A 408 -7.81 -26.72 -13.92
N SER A 409 -8.53 -27.18 -14.94
CA SER A 409 -8.51 -26.61 -16.28
C SER A 409 -9.87 -26.04 -16.67
N ALA A 410 -9.82 -25.04 -17.60
CA ALA A 410 -11.02 -24.45 -18.18
C ALA A 410 -10.78 -24.10 -19.65
N PRO A 411 -11.84 -23.76 -20.41
CA PRO A 411 -11.71 -23.35 -21.80
C PRO A 411 -10.95 -22.03 -21.93
N GLY A 412 -9.76 -22.06 -22.50
CA GLY A 412 -9.00 -20.85 -22.86
C GLY A 412 -8.84 -20.69 -24.36
N GLY A 413 -9.28 -21.71 -25.13
CA GLY A 413 -9.21 -21.73 -26.57
C GLY A 413 -7.83 -22.07 -27.14
N ASP A 414 -7.78 -22.30 -28.44
CA ASP A 414 -6.56 -22.60 -29.21
C ASP A 414 -6.68 -21.99 -30.62
N ALA A 415 -6.02 -20.86 -30.86
CA ALA A 415 -6.09 -20.15 -32.14
C ALA A 415 -5.55 -21.00 -33.28
N LYS A 416 -4.60 -21.90 -33.02
CA LYS A 416 -4.11 -22.85 -34.03
C LYS A 416 -5.18 -23.83 -34.51
N LYS A 417 -6.22 -24.02 -33.66
CA LYS A 417 -7.39 -24.87 -33.99
C LYS A 417 -8.62 -24.04 -34.35
N GLY A 418 -8.55 -22.70 -34.29
CA GLY A 418 -9.66 -21.80 -34.63
C GLY A 418 -10.81 -21.79 -33.62
N ASN A 419 -10.56 -22.17 -32.34
CA ASN A 419 -11.57 -22.25 -31.27
C ASN A 419 -11.28 -21.37 -30.10
N GLN A 420 -10.96 -20.08 -30.32
CA GLN A 420 -10.79 -19.06 -29.31
C GLN A 420 -12.09 -18.77 -28.55
N VAL A 421 -11.98 -18.12 -27.38
CA VAL A 421 -13.08 -17.75 -26.49
C VAL A 421 -13.65 -16.40 -26.92
N LEU A 422 -14.97 -16.34 -27.10
CA LEU A 422 -15.72 -15.13 -27.45
C LEU A 422 -16.24 -14.42 -26.20
N SER A 423 -15.98 -13.13 -26.08
CA SER A 423 -16.45 -12.29 -24.97
C SER A 423 -16.54 -10.80 -25.38
N THR A 424 -16.78 -9.91 -24.41
CA THR A 424 -16.93 -8.45 -24.60
C THR A 424 -15.60 -7.75 -24.86
N LEU A 425 -15.62 -6.65 -25.61
CA LEU A 425 -14.52 -5.72 -25.85
C LEU A 425 -14.97 -4.27 -25.66
N PRO A 426 -14.08 -3.32 -25.34
CA PRO A 426 -14.47 -1.92 -25.16
C PRO A 426 -15.26 -1.33 -26.34
N GLY A 427 -16.19 -0.42 -26.03
CA GLY A 427 -16.98 0.30 -27.02
C GLY A 427 -18.15 -0.51 -27.60
N ASN A 428 -18.77 -1.35 -26.78
CA ASN A 428 -19.86 -2.24 -27.16
C ASN A 428 -19.48 -3.21 -28.29
N LYS A 429 -18.25 -3.68 -28.27
CA LYS A 429 -17.72 -4.66 -29.21
C LYS A 429 -17.60 -6.03 -28.56
N TYR A 430 -17.40 -7.04 -29.41
CA TYR A 430 -17.19 -8.41 -28.99
C TYR A 430 -16.00 -8.97 -29.78
N GLY A 431 -15.25 -9.88 -29.15
CA GLY A 431 -14.08 -10.43 -29.80
C GLY A 431 -13.64 -11.76 -29.24
N LYS A 432 -12.75 -12.41 -30.01
CA LYS A 432 -12.18 -13.70 -29.66
C LYS A 432 -10.75 -13.57 -29.21
N MET A 433 -10.44 -14.16 -28.05
CA MET A 433 -9.10 -14.26 -27.50
C MET A 433 -8.77 -15.68 -27.09
N GLN A 434 -7.49 -15.97 -26.86
CA GLN A 434 -7.02 -17.23 -26.28
C GLN A 434 -6.05 -16.95 -25.13
N GLY A 435 -5.94 -17.87 -24.19
CA GLY A 435 -5.00 -17.81 -23.09
C GLY A 435 -5.54 -18.51 -21.84
N THR A 436 -4.65 -18.81 -20.91
CA THR A 436 -5.06 -19.18 -19.54
C THR A 436 -5.83 -18.04 -18.90
N SER A 437 -5.63 -16.80 -19.36
CA SER A 437 -6.43 -15.62 -19.01
C SER A 437 -7.90 -15.73 -19.39
N MET A 438 -8.25 -16.47 -20.43
CA MET A 438 -9.64 -16.72 -20.80
C MET A 438 -10.20 -17.96 -20.09
N ALA A 439 -9.32 -18.89 -19.68
CA ALA A 439 -9.70 -20.03 -18.85
C ALA A 439 -10.04 -19.63 -17.40
N CYS A 440 -9.22 -18.78 -16.79
CA CYS A 440 -9.37 -18.31 -15.43
C CYS A 440 -10.75 -17.71 -15.11
N PRO A 441 -11.32 -16.79 -15.92
CA PRO A 441 -12.62 -16.18 -15.64
C PRO A 441 -13.79 -17.17 -15.71
N HIS A 442 -13.66 -18.29 -16.42
CA HIS A 442 -14.67 -19.37 -16.36
C HIS A 442 -14.76 -19.96 -14.96
N VAL A 443 -13.60 -20.14 -14.29
CA VAL A 443 -13.56 -20.65 -12.93
C VAL A 443 -14.09 -19.61 -11.95
N SER A 444 -13.76 -18.34 -12.13
CA SER A 444 -14.25 -17.23 -11.30
C SER A 444 -15.77 -17.06 -11.44
N GLY A 445 -16.29 -17.13 -12.67
CA GLY A 445 -17.74 -17.13 -12.92
C GLY A 445 -18.42 -18.35 -12.33
N MET A 446 -17.83 -19.55 -12.46
CA MET A 446 -18.36 -20.76 -11.84
C MET A 446 -18.36 -20.66 -10.30
N ALA A 447 -17.33 -20.11 -9.70
CA ALA A 447 -17.27 -19.86 -8.26
C ALA A 447 -18.42 -18.94 -7.82
N ALA A 448 -18.65 -17.84 -8.55
CA ALA A 448 -19.76 -16.93 -8.27
C ALA A 448 -21.13 -17.62 -8.45
N LEU A 449 -21.28 -18.42 -9.50
CA LEU A 449 -22.50 -19.20 -9.74
C LEU A 449 -22.77 -20.20 -8.62
N LEU A 450 -21.75 -20.88 -8.10
CA LEU A 450 -21.86 -21.79 -6.95
C LEU A 450 -22.24 -21.03 -5.67
N LEU A 451 -21.69 -19.84 -5.45
CA LEU A 451 -22.07 -19.00 -4.32
C LEU A 451 -23.52 -18.53 -4.39
N SER A 452 -24.11 -18.40 -5.58
CA SER A 452 -25.55 -18.09 -5.71
C SER A 452 -26.45 -19.19 -5.13
N ARG A 453 -25.97 -20.41 -5.04
CA ARG A 453 -26.69 -21.56 -4.46
C ARG A 453 -26.29 -21.88 -3.02
N TYR A 454 -24.96 -22.00 -2.80
CA TYR A 454 -24.40 -22.55 -1.57
C TYR A 454 -23.92 -21.46 -0.62
N GLY A 455 -23.80 -20.22 -1.10
CA GLY A 455 -23.41 -19.08 -0.29
C GLY A 455 -24.38 -18.85 0.85
N GLY A 456 -23.86 -18.42 1.98
CA GLY A 456 -24.62 -18.15 3.20
C GLY A 456 -23.72 -18.12 4.41
N SER A 457 -24.30 -17.95 5.58
CA SER A 457 -23.57 -17.81 6.83
C SER A 457 -22.66 -19.01 7.09
N GLY A 458 -21.36 -18.76 7.23
CA GLY A 458 -20.34 -19.75 7.53
C GLY A 458 -19.81 -20.53 6.32
N TYR A 459 -20.28 -20.30 5.08
CA TYR A 459 -19.67 -20.91 3.90
C TYR A 459 -18.22 -20.46 3.74
N THR A 460 -17.29 -21.36 3.39
CA THR A 460 -15.86 -21.05 3.36
C THR A 460 -15.24 -21.16 1.96
N PRO A 461 -14.10 -20.50 1.71
CA PRO A 461 -13.36 -20.65 0.48
C PRO A 461 -12.93 -22.10 0.22
N ASP A 462 -12.53 -22.85 1.25
CA ASP A 462 -12.13 -24.25 1.12
C ASP A 462 -13.27 -25.13 0.66
N ALA A 463 -14.49 -24.91 1.18
CA ALA A 463 -15.68 -25.62 0.72
C ALA A 463 -16.00 -25.30 -0.74
N LEU A 464 -15.84 -24.03 -1.14
CA LEU A 464 -16.01 -23.61 -2.53
C LEU A 464 -14.94 -24.22 -3.44
N ARG A 465 -13.66 -24.10 -3.07
CA ARG A 465 -12.53 -24.67 -3.80
C ARG A 465 -12.69 -26.18 -3.99
N LYS A 466 -12.95 -26.88 -2.88
CA LYS A 466 -13.21 -28.33 -2.92
C LYS A 466 -14.35 -28.69 -3.85
N ARG A 467 -15.44 -27.93 -3.84
CA ARG A 467 -16.60 -28.17 -4.72
C ARG A 467 -16.24 -27.99 -6.20
N ILE A 468 -15.41 -27.00 -6.52
CA ILE A 468 -14.91 -26.80 -7.89
C ILE A 468 -14.02 -27.98 -8.29
N GLU A 469 -13.03 -28.31 -7.46
CA GLU A 469 -12.00 -29.31 -7.77
C GLU A 469 -12.51 -30.75 -7.82
N ASP A 470 -13.46 -31.13 -6.97
CA ASP A 470 -13.97 -32.51 -6.87
C ASP A 470 -15.07 -32.82 -7.93
N ASN A 471 -15.56 -31.81 -8.63
CA ASN A 471 -16.64 -31.94 -9.60
C ASN A 471 -16.22 -31.58 -11.04
N VAL A 472 -15.07 -32.07 -11.45
CA VAL A 472 -14.50 -31.84 -12.78
C VAL A 472 -14.86 -32.96 -13.76
N THR A 473 -14.61 -32.73 -15.04
CA THR A 473 -14.56 -33.76 -16.07
C THR A 473 -13.11 -34.21 -16.22
N ASP A 474 -12.84 -35.48 -15.98
CA ASP A 474 -11.50 -36.05 -16.15
C ASP A 474 -11.05 -36.00 -17.61
N ILE A 475 -9.89 -35.36 -17.82
CA ILE A 475 -9.27 -35.19 -19.12
C ILE A 475 -7.84 -35.79 -19.18
N THR A 476 -7.46 -36.59 -18.21
CA THR A 476 -6.12 -37.18 -18.08
C THR A 476 -5.77 -38.06 -19.29
N ALA A 477 -6.74 -38.82 -19.78
CA ALA A 477 -6.51 -39.71 -20.93
C ALA A 477 -6.23 -38.97 -22.25
N GLN A 478 -6.77 -37.75 -22.42
CA GLN A 478 -6.54 -36.86 -23.56
C GLN A 478 -5.21 -36.09 -23.47
N ASN A 479 -4.58 -36.06 -22.27
CA ASN A 479 -3.39 -35.26 -21.97
C ASN A 479 -2.25 -36.09 -21.32
N PRO A 480 -1.82 -37.21 -21.92
CA PRO A 480 -0.80 -38.06 -21.29
C PRO A 480 0.52 -37.32 -21.16
N GLY A 481 1.09 -37.33 -19.94
CA GLY A 481 2.34 -36.66 -19.61
C GLY A 481 2.21 -35.17 -19.26
N TYR A 482 1.01 -34.61 -19.26
CA TYR A 482 0.73 -33.24 -18.87
C TYR A 482 -0.26 -33.22 -17.70
N TYR A 483 0.13 -32.62 -16.60
CA TYR A 483 -0.77 -32.43 -15.47
C TYR A 483 -1.43 -31.03 -15.57
N LEU A 484 -2.75 -31.03 -15.78
CA LEU A 484 -3.56 -29.82 -16.00
C LEU A 484 -4.51 -29.52 -14.82
N GLY A 485 -4.17 -30.00 -13.64
CA GLY A 485 -5.05 -30.00 -12.49
C GLY A 485 -5.93 -31.25 -12.44
N LYS A 486 -6.96 -31.23 -11.60
CA LYS A 486 -7.88 -32.37 -11.41
C LYS A 486 -8.75 -32.68 -12.65
N GLY A 487 -8.88 -31.72 -13.56
CA GLY A 487 -9.66 -31.90 -14.81
C GLY A 487 -10.35 -30.60 -15.26
N LEU A 488 -11.14 -30.71 -16.33
CA LEU A 488 -11.94 -29.61 -16.88
C LEU A 488 -13.12 -29.32 -15.94
N ILE A 489 -13.29 -28.08 -15.50
CA ILE A 489 -14.40 -27.67 -14.63
C ILE A 489 -15.76 -28.07 -15.25
N ASN A 490 -16.70 -28.42 -14.39
CA ASN A 490 -18.05 -28.81 -14.80
C ASN A 490 -19.10 -28.16 -13.87
N ALA A 491 -19.75 -27.13 -14.37
CA ALA A 491 -20.70 -26.35 -13.58
C ALA A 491 -21.90 -27.17 -13.12
N TYR A 492 -22.40 -28.08 -13.97
CA TYR A 492 -23.55 -28.89 -13.59
C TYR A 492 -23.21 -29.90 -12.47
N LYS A 493 -22.11 -30.64 -12.61
CA LYS A 493 -21.66 -31.56 -11.53
C LYS A 493 -21.47 -30.82 -10.20
N ALA A 494 -20.79 -29.67 -10.24
CA ALA A 494 -20.55 -28.87 -9.05
C ALA A 494 -21.81 -28.26 -8.47
N MET A 495 -22.77 -27.88 -9.32
CA MET A 495 -24.05 -27.29 -8.89
C MET A 495 -25.03 -28.35 -8.38
N ALA A 496 -25.10 -29.51 -8.99
CA ALA A 496 -26.04 -30.56 -8.62
C ALA A 496 -25.68 -31.20 -7.26
N GLY A 497 -24.40 -31.33 -6.95
CA GLY A 497 -23.91 -32.09 -5.81
C GLY A 497 -24.14 -33.58 -5.95
N SER A 498 -23.61 -34.40 -5.06
CA SER A 498 -23.96 -35.80 -4.94
C SER A 498 -25.33 -35.88 -4.23
N GLY A 499 -26.33 -36.54 -4.84
CA GLY A 499 -27.57 -36.87 -4.15
C GLY A 499 -27.26 -37.89 -3.04
N GLY A 500 -27.62 -37.60 -1.81
CA GLY A 500 -27.31 -38.43 -0.64
C GLY A 500 -28.46 -38.50 0.35
N LYS A 501 -28.23 -39.14 1.48
CA LYS A 501 -29.12 -39.12 2.62
C LYS A 501 -28.66 -38.01 3.57
N ALA A 502 -29.65 -37.42 4.25
CA ALA A 502 -29.32 -36.43 5.27
C ALA A 502 -28.53 -37.03 6.43
N PRO A 503 -27.58 -36.29 7.03
CA PRO A 503 -26.87 -36.71 8.22
C PRO A 503 -27.79 -37.04 9.40
N ASP A 504 -27.27 -37.78 10.38
CA ASP A 504 -27.95 -37.94 11.65
C ASP A 504 -28.08 -36.59 12.38
N VAL A 505 -29.03 -36.50 13.31
CA VAL A 505 -29.26 -35.28 14.10
C VAL A 505 -28.08 -35.04 15.03
N PRO A 506 -27.51 -33.82 15.09
CA PRO A 506 -26.49 -33.48 16.07
C PRO A 506 -26.93 -33.72 17.51
N THR A 507 -26.03 -34.05 18.39
CA THR A 507 -26.31 -34.33 19.79
C THR A 507 -25.52 -33.44 20.74
N GLY A 508 -25.89 -33.40 22.01
CA GLY A 508 -25.14 -32.68 23.03
C GLY A 508 -25.14 -31.15 22.87
N LEU A 509 -26.16 -30.57 22.21
CA LEU A 509 -26.25 -29.13 22.09
C LEU A 509 -26.30 -28.46 23.47
N GLN A 510 -25.28 -27.66 23.79
CA GLN A 510 -25.23 -26.79 24.95
C GLN A 510 -25.10 -25.35 24.45
N VAL A 511 -25.80 -24.43 25.11
CA VAL A 511 -25.85 -23.02 24.68
C VAL A 511 -25.59 -22.13 25.89
N GLY A 512 -24.68 -21.17 25.71
CA GLY A 512 -24.43 -20.08 26.64
C GLY A 512 -24.71 -18.75 25.96
N ALA A 513 -24.72 -17.66 26.72
CA ALA A 513 -24.75 -16.33 26.15
C ALA A 513 -23.97 -15.36 27.01
N SER A 514 -23.35 -14.37 26.36
CA SER A 514 -22.74 -13.21 26.99
C SER A 514 -23.15 -11.99 26.17
N SER A 515 -23.15 -10.80 26.75
CA SER A 515 -23.45 -9.58 26.02
C SER A 515 -24.48 -9.79 24.85
N ASN A 516 -24.03 -9.62 23.61
CA ASN A 516 -24.82 -9.87 22.40
C ASN A 516 -24.36 -11.10 21.61
N ASN A 517 -23.75 -12.09 22.27
CA ASN A 517 -23.28 -13.33 21.67
C ASN A 517 -24.00 -14.56 22.24
N ILE A 518 -24.23 -15.55 21.39
CA ILE A 518 -24.71 -16.88 21.75
C ILE A 518 -23.57 -17.87 21.49
N SER A 519 -22.98 -18.43 22.53
CA SER A 519 -21.99 -19.51 22.43
C SER A 519 -22.66 -20.86 22.42
N PHE A 520 -22.06 -21.84 21.73
CA PHE A 520 -22.61 -23.20 21.70
C PHE A 520 -21.52 -24.25 21.63
N ASN A 521 -21.88 -25.44 22.11
CA ASN A 521 -21.16 -26.70 21.90
C ASN A 521 -22.13 -27.72 21.31
N VAL A 522 -21.71 -28.49 20.31
CA VAL A 522 -22.55 -29.52 19.70
C VAL A 522 -21.67 -30.66 19.17
N THR A 523 -22.09 -31.90 19.34
CA THR A 523 -21.38 -33.10 18.89
C THR A 523 -21.67 -33.37 17.43
N ILE A 524 -20.60 -33.58 16.63
CA ILE A 524 -20.67 -33.90 15.20
C ILE A 524 -21.32 -35.28 15.01
N PRO A 525 -22.46 -35.36 14.29
CA PRO A 525 -23.13 -36.62 14.03
C PRO A 525 -22.45 -37.40 12.89
N ARG A 526 -22.88 -38.63 12.71
CA ARG A 526 -22.52 -39.46 11.56
C ARG A 526 -23.36 -39.08 10.34
N ASP A 527 -22.77 -39.19 9.15
CA ASP A 527 -23.46 -39.27 7.88
C ASP A 527 -23.33 -40.68 7.32
N SER A 528 -24.45 -41.27 6.89
CA SER A 528 -24.49 -42.68 6.55
C SER A 528 -23.85 -43.02 5.20
N ASP A 529 -23.77 -42.06 4.27
CA ASP A 529 -23.24 -42.20 2.92
C ASP A 529 -21.97 -41.36 2.71
N ASP A 530 -21.87 -40.17 3.34
CA ASP A 530 -20.70 -39.29 3.22
C ASP A 530 -19.72 -39.42 4.42
N GLY A 531 -20.09 -40.26 5.43
CA GLY A 531 -19.27 -40.49 6.63
C GLY A 531 -19.47 -39.44 7.70
N LYS A 532 -19.39 -38.16 7.41
CA LYS A 532 -19.67 -37.03 8.31
C LYS A 532 -20.36 -35.88 7.57
N PRO A 533 -21.12 -35.01 8.27
CA PRO A 533 -21.67 -33.81 7.66
C PRO A 533 -20.56 -32.83 7.24
N SER A 534 -20.88 -31.92 6.33
CA SER A 534 -20.02 -30.83 5.94
C SER A 534 -20.11 -29.62 6.86
N ALA A 535 -21.29 -29.38 7.44
CA ALA A 535 -21.55 -28.25 8.31
C ALA A 535 -22.63 -28.54 9.36
N ILE A 536 -22.58 -27.79 10.46
CA ILE A 536 -23.64 -27.67 11.45
C ILE A 536 -24.27 -26.28 11.33
N TYR A 537 -25.61 -26.27 11.24
CA TYR A 537 -26.40 -25.04 11.27
C TYR A 537 -26.93 -24.82 12.66
N ILE A 538 -26.70 -23.68 13.25
CA ILE A 538 -27.24 -23.25 14.52
C ILE A 538 -28.34 -22.23 14.25
N TYR A 539 -29.57 -22.62 14.42
CA TYR A 539 -30.76 -21.77 14.28
C TYR A 539 -31.08 -21.09 15.59
N TYR A 540 -31.46 -19.82 15.52
CA TYR A 540 -31.86 -19.05 16.69
C TYR A 540 -33.05 -18.11 16.38
N SER A 541 -33.93 -17.94 17.32
CA SER A 541 -35.12 -17.07 17.19
C SER A 541 -35.58 -16.57 18.54
N LYS A 542 -36.18 -15.39 18.60
CA LYS A 542 -36.82 -14.83 19.80
C LYS A 542 -38.12 -15.55 20.18
N SER A 543 -38.69 -16.32 19.27
CA SER A 543 -39.89 -17.10 19.50
C SER A 543 -39.56 -18.58 19.39
N ASP A 544 -40.30 -19.41 20.15
CA ASP A 544 -40.16 -20.85 20.02
C ASP A 544 -40.59 -21.29 18.60
N PHE A 545 -39.79 -22.13 17.95
CA PHE A 545 -39.97 -22.53 16.57
C PHE A 545 -39.90 -24.04 16.36
N THR A 546 -40.77 -24.57 15.51
CA THR A 546 -40.72 -25.93 15.00
C THR A 546 -40.35 -26.00 13.53
N SER A 547 -40.40 -24.85 12.84
CA SER A 547 -39.98 -24.63 11.46
C SER A 547 -38.90 -23.58 11.42
N VAL A 548 -37.89 -23.82 10.61
CA VAL A 548 -36.71 -22.89 10.46
C VAL A 548 -37.00 -21.70 9.56
N LYS A 549 -38.23 -21.56 9.00
CA LYS A 549 -38.54 -20.48 8.04
C LYS A 549 -38.39 -19.09 8.60
N ASP A 550 -38.66 -18.92 9.91
CA ASP A 550 -38.63 -17.63 10.59
C ASP A 550 -37.49 -17.53 11.61
N ALA A 551 -36.55 -18.49 11.58
CA ALA A 551 -35.39 -18.50 12.44
C ALA A 551 -34.16 -18.02 11.65
N MET A 552 -33.30 -17.20 12.29
CA MET A 552 -31.98 -16.87 11.81
C MET A 552 -31.04 -18.06 12.02
N PHE A 553 -29.89 -18.09 11.34
CA PHE A 553 -28.94 -19.18 11.54
C PHE A 553 -27.49 -18.72 11.33
N GLY A 554 -26.56 -19.38 12.03
CA GLY A 554 -25.14 -19.43 11.71
C GLY A 554 -24.78 -20.81 11.18
N MET A 555 -23.85 -20.88 10.22
CA MET A 555 -23.35 -22.14 9.68
C MET A 555 -21.88 -22.32 10.03
N PHE A 556 -21.54 -23.51 10.53
CA PHE A 556 -20.20 -23.83 11.03
C PHE A 556 -19.71 -25.12 10.37
N TYR A 557 -18.55 -25.05 9.72
CA TYR A 557 -17.94 -26.19 9.05
C TYR A 557 -17.26 -27.13 10.04
N VAL A 558 -17.19 -28.41 9.66
CA VAL A 558 -16.62 -29.47 10.51
C VAL A 558 -15.48 -30.23 9.83
N GLU A 559 -14.80 -29.58 8.87
CA GLU A 559 -13.76 -30.22 8.05
C GLU A 559 -12.65 -30.85 8.90
N ASP A 560 -12.17 -30.14 9.93
CA ASP A 560 -11.10 -30.59 10.82
C ASP A 560 -11.59 -31.43 11.99
N LEU A 561 -12.88 -31.71 12.07
CA LEU A 561 -13.49 -32.46 13.16
C LEU A 561 -13.95 -33.86 12.70
N ALA A 562 -13.79 -34.84 13.56
CA ALA A 562 -14.32 -36.19 13.34
C ALA A 562 -15.73 -36.38 13.89
N VAL A 563 -16.41 -37.45 13.47
CA VAL A 563 -17.67 -37.88 14.08
C VAL A 563 -17.44 -38.14 15.55
N GLY A 564 -18.25 -37.54 16.41
CA GLY A 564 -18.16 -37.62 17.87
C GLY A 564 -17.37 -36.48 18.52
N ASP A 565 -16.62 -35.68 17.74
CA ASP A 565 -15.96 -34.49 18.27
C ASP A 565 -17.00 -33.39 18.59
N VAL A 566 -16.60 -32.44 19.43
CA VAL A 566 -17.41 -31.30 19.83
C VAL A 566 -17.02 -30.08 19.03
N LEU A 567 -17.95 -29.58 18.23
CA LEU A 567 -17.87 -28.27 17.61
C LEU A 567 -18.22 -27.19 18.65
N THR A 568 -17.36 -26.24 18.87
CA THR A 568 -17.58 -25.06 19.70
C THR A 568 -17.62 -23.83 18.81
N GLY A 569 -18.55 -22.90 19.02
CA GLY A 569 -18.64 -21.68 18.24
C GLY A 569 -19.48 -20.61 18.91
N GLU A 570 -19.56 -19.47 18.26
CA GLU A 570 -20.39 -18.33 18.69
C GLU A 570 -21.17 -17.75 17.52
N ILE A 571 -22.38 -17.25 17.83
CA ILE A 571 -23.16 -16.36 16.98
C ILE A 571 -23.09 -14.97 17.62
N THR A 572 -22.51 -14.03 16.88
CA THR A 572 -22.28 -12.68 17.36
C THR A 572 -23.35 -11.71 16.81
N GLY A 573 -23.49 -10.55 17.45
CA GLY A 573 -24.36 -9.49 16.96
C GLY A 573 -25.84 -9.73 17.13
N VAL A 574 -26.25 -10.62 18.05
CA VAL A 574 -27.64 -10.77 18.45
C VAL A 574 -28.07 -9.63 19.38
N GLU A 575 -29.37 -9.44 19.62
CA GLU A 575 -29.84 -8.36 20.46
C GLU A 575 -29.46 -8.55 21.92
N PHE A 576 -29.13 -7.47 22.60
CA PHE A 576 -28.87 -7.45 24.04
C PHE A 576 -30.10 -7.75 24.88
N ASN A 577 -29.93 -8.31 26.07
CA ASN A 577 -30.98 -8.56 27.04
C ASN A 577 -32.20 -9.31 26.44
N THR A 578 -31.94 -10.21 25.49
CA THR A 578 -32.99 -10.85 24.70
C THR A 578 -32.98 -12.38 24.89
N GLU A 579 -34.14 -13.00 25.10
CA GLU A 579 -34.30 -14.46 25.15
C GLU A 579 -34.31 -15.04 23.73
N TYR A 580 -33.48 -16.07 23.51
CA TYR A 580 -33.44 -16.83 22.27
C TYR A 580 -33.70 -18.32 22.49
N TYR A 581 -34.37 -18.94 21.53
CA TYR A 581 -34.49 -20.38 21.34
C TYR A 581 -33.48 -20.81 20.29
N VAL A 582 -32.61 -21.78 20.61
CA VAL A 582 -31.51 -22.24 19.79
C VAL A 582 -31.63 -23.71 19.48
N ALA A 583 -31.44 -24.12 18.23
CA ALA A 583 -31.44 -25.53 17.80
C ALA A 583 -30.36 -25.74 16.72
N ALA A 584 -29.89 -26.98 16.59
CA ALA A 584 -28.89 -27.35 15.59
C ALA A 584 -29.42 -28.34 14.55
N ARG A 585 -28.85 -28.30 13.32
CA ARG A 585 -29.00 -29.32 12.27
C ARG A 585 -27.67 -29.59 11.64
N ALA A 586 -27.46 -30.80 11.17
CA ALA A 586 -26.34 -31.14 10.32
C ALA A 586 -26.75 -31.04 8.85
N CYS A 587 -25.77 -30.65 8.00
CA CYS A 587 -25.90 -30.54 6.54
C CYS A 587 -24.79 -31.35 5.87
N ASP A 588 -25.07 -32.16 4.86
CA ASP A 588 -24.07 -32.77 4.00
C ASP A 588 -23.59 -31.83 2.87
N LEU A 589 -22.65 -32.28 2.05
CA LEU A 589 -22.15 -31.53 0.90
C LEU A 589 -23.22 -31.33 -0.19
N ALA A 590 -24.21 -32.20 -0.28
CA ALA A 590 -25.32 -32.13 -1.24
C ALA A 590 -26.45 -31.18 -0.78
N GLY A 591 -26.38 -30.65 0.45
CA GLY A 591 -27.36 -29.74 1.02
C GLY A 591 -28.52 -30.48 1.74
N ASN A 592 -28.42 -31.81 1.94
CA ASN A 592 -29.44 -32.54 2.71
C ASN A 592 -29.29 -32.22 4.20
N MET A 593 -30.41 -31.92 4.83
CA MET A 593 -30.47 -31.45 6.22
C MET A 593 -31.00 -32.50 7.15
N SER A 594 -30.36 -32.73 8.27
CA SER A 594 -30.93 -33.54 9.37
C SER A 594 -32.21 -32.93 9.96
N ALA A 595 -32.93 -33.66 10.82
CA ALA A 595 -33.91 -33.03 11.67
C ALA A 595 -33.24 -32.08 12.69
N LEU A 596 -34.03 -31.16 13.29
CA LEU A 596 -33.57 -30.25 14.34
C LEU A 596 -33.31 -30.99 15.65
N THR A 597 -32.33 -30.54 16.42
CA THR A 597 -32.20 -30.91 17.84
C THR A 597 -33.38 -30.36 18.65
N SER A 598 -33.53 -30.80 19.90
CA SER A 598 -34.34 -30.09 20.89
C SER A 598 -33.82 -28.66 21.05
N ARG A 599 -34.75 -27.72 21.26
CA ARG A 599 -34.39 -26.30 21.43
C ARG A 599 -33.90 -26.03 22.85
N VAL A 600 -32.88 -25.19 22.95
CA VAL A 600 -32.29 -24.69 24.19
C VAL A 600 -32.61 -23.21 24.31
N ARG A 601 -33.06 -22.74 25.48
CA ARG A 601 -33.28 -21.32 25.74
C ARG A 601 -32.03 -20.70 26.35
N VAL A 602 -31.72 -19.46 25.92
CA VAL A 602 -30.65 -18.63 26.48
C VAL A 602 -31.06 -17.17 26.45
N THR A 603 -30.56 -16.39 27.39
CA THR A 603 -30.79 -14.94 27.41
C THR A 603 -29.44 -14.22 27.29
N THR A 604 -29.31 -13.33 26.35
CA THR A 604 -28.11 -12.50 26.12
C THR A 604 -27.96 -11.46 27.23
N GLY A 605 -26.71 -11.00 27.42
CA GLY A 605 -26.39 -9.96 28.40
C GLY A 605 -26.69 -8.55 27.93
N GLY A 606 -26.30 -7.55 28.73
CA GLY A 606 -26.31 -6.15 28.35
C GLY A 606 -25.01 -5.74 27.65
N ASN A 607 -25.04 -4.59 26.95
CA ASN A 607 -23.84 -3.94 26.48
C ASN A 607 -23.16 -3.19 27.62
N ASN A 608 -21.85 -3.27 27.74
CA ASN A 608 -21.04 -2.57 28.73
C ASN A 608 -20.16 -1.51 28.00
N PRO A 609 -20.04 -0.30 28.54
CA PRO A 609 -19.18 0.70 27.91
C PRO A 609 -17.70 0.32 27.97
N PRO A 610 -16.89 0.75 26.99
CA PRO A 610 -15.45 0.63 27.05
C PRO A 610 -14.85 1.27 28.32
N GLN A 611 -13.78 0.72 28.84
CA GLN A 611 -13.05 1.23 29.98
C GLN A 611 -11.75 1.87 29.48
N ILE A 612 -11.45 3.09 30.01
CA ILE A 612 -10.22 3.80 29.75
C ILE A 612 -9.42 3.85 31.05
N VAL A 613 -8.22 3.33 31.05
CA VAL A 613 -7.29 3.36 32.19
C VAL A 613 -6.07 4.17 31.78
N ALA A 614 -5.76 5.23 32.52
CA ALA A 614 -4.52 5.96 32.31
C ALA A 614 -3.32 5.08 32.67
N ALA A 615 -2.39 4.93 31.75
CA ALA A 615 -1.15 4.16 31.91
C ALA A 615 0.04 5.03 32.35
N GLY A 616 -0.21 6.29 32.73
CA GLY A 616 0.79 7.28 33.18
C GLY A 616 0.18 8.59 33.60
N GLU A 617 0.98 9.66 33.55
CA GLU A 617 0.53 11.01 33.87
C GLU A 617 -0.49 11.51 32.82
N THR A 618 -1.44 12.33 33.30
CA THR A 618 -2.48 12.98 32.54
C THR A 618 -2.56 14.49 32.76
N GLU A 619 -1.62 15.04 33.54
CA GLU A 619 -1.49 16.47 33.77
C GLU A 619 -0.04 16.90 33.51
N PHE A 620 0.17 17.91 32.66
CA PHE A 620 1.50 18.37 32.24
C PHE A 620 1.62 19.90 32.31
N VAL A 621 2.81 20.38 32.64
CA VAL A 621 3.21 21.78 32.52
C VAL A 621 4.43 21.82 31.62
N LEU A 622 4.34 22.48 30.46
CA LEU A 622 5.30 22.40 29.37
C LEU A 622 5.85 23.79 29.03
N LYS A 623 7.14 23.90 28.88
CA LYS A 623 7.79 25.02 28.20
C LYS A 623 7.52 24.99 26.70
N PRO A 624 7.74 26.12 25.98
CA PRO A 624 7.40 26.24 24.56
C PRO A 624 8.00 25.15 23.64
N HIS A 625 9.18 24.62 23.97
CA HIS A 625 9.90 23.60 23.19
C HIS A 625 9.64 22.15 23.64
N GLU A 626 8.94 21.97 24.75
CA GLU A 626 8.75 20.66 25.36
C GLU A 626 7.58 19.88 24.71
N SER A 627 7.63 18.58 24.91
CA SER A 627 6.54 17.68 24.54
C SER A 627 6.31 16.66 25.64
N ALA A 628 5.07 16.18 25.72
CA ALA A 628 4.67 15.14 26.66
C ALA A 628 3.80 14.08 25.97
N VAL A 629 3.65 12.93 26.63
CA VAL A 629 2.81 11.83 26.14
C VAL A 629 1.97 11.30 27.27
N ALA A 630 0.64 11.37 27.13
CA ALA A 630 -0.31 10.66 27.96
C ALA A 630 -0.67 9.32 27.30
N ALA A 631 -0.50 8.22 28.01
CA ALA A 631 -0.79 6.89 27.54
C ALA A 631 -2.02 6.31 28.26
N PHE A 632 -2.80 5.51 27.53
CA PHE A 632 -4.00 4.88 28.03
C PHE A 632 -4.04 3.40 27.63
N ASP A 633 -4.71 2.58 28.42
CA ASP A 633 -5.12 1.24 28.07
C ASP A 633 -6.65 1.21 27.97
N ILE A 634 -7.12 0.63 26.86
CA ILE A 634 -8.54 0.50 26.58
C ILE A 634 -8.91 -0.97 26.73
N VAL A 635 -9.95 -1.22 27.49
CA VAL A 635 -10.57 -2.54 27.63
C VAL A 635 -12.02 -2.42 27.20
N GLU A 636 -12.36 -3.14 26.13
CA GLU A 636 -13.75 -3.30 25.73
C GLU A 636 -14.28 -4.63 26.36
N PRO A 637 -15.19 -4.56 27.35
CA PRO A 637 -15.55 -5.74 28.15
C PRO A 637 -16.31 -6.82 27.37
N ASP A 638 -16.99 -6.45 26.30
CA ASP A 638 -17.84 -7.30 25.50
C ASP A 638 -17.16 -7.81 24.22
N GLY A 639 -15.90 -7.37 23.95
CA GLY A 639 -15.14 -7.74 22.76
C GLY A 639 -15.62 -7.04 21.49
N HIS A 640 -16.35 -5.94 21.64
CA HIS A 640 -16.82 -5.16 20.50
C HIS A 640 -15.71 -4.29 19.92
N TYR A 641 -15.84 -3.97 18.64
CA TYR A 641 -15.07 -2.89 18.03
C TYR A 641 -15.43 -1.57 18.72
N PHE A 642 -14.43 -0.66 18.86
CA PHE A 642 -14.64 0.67 19.41
C PHE A 642 -13.93 1.73 18.56
N ASP A 643 -14.46 2.93 18.55
CA ASP A 643 -13.86 4.10 17.92
C ASP A 643 -13.23 5.01 18.96
N LEU A 644 -12.15 5.69 18.53
CA LEU A 644 -11.39 6.66 19.32
C LEU A 644 -11.56 8.04 18.71
N VAL A 645 -12.01 9.01 19.49
CA VAL A 645 -12.13 10.40 19.08
C VAL A 645 -11.39 11.27 20.10
N LEU A 646 -10.46 12.10 19.61
CA LEU A 646 -9.80 13.12 20.40
C LEU A 646 -10.45 14.49 20.14
N ASP A 647 -10.93 15.15 21.21
CA ASP A 647 -11.09 16.59 21.24
C ASP A 647 -9.80 17.15 21.84
N PRO A 648 -8.93 17.75 21.04
CA PRO A 648 -7.58 18.06 21.49
C PRO A 648 -7.50 19.30 22.40
N GLY A 649 -8.54 20.10 22.47
CA GLY A 649 -8.53 21.39 23.19
C GLY A 649 -7.63 22.45 22.55
N SER A 650 -6.57 22.06 21.86
CA SER A 650 -5.72 22.89 20.99
C SER A 650 -4.98 22.02 19.97
N GLU A 651 -4.30 22.66 19.01
CA GLU A 651 -3.48 21.97 17.99
C GLU A 651 -2.24 21.26 18.56
N ALA A 652 -1.91 21.52 19.85
CA ALA A 652 -0.78 20.87 20.51
C ALA A 652 -0.98 19.37 20.77
N ALA A 653 -2.23 18.92 20.95
CA ALA A 653 -2.53 17.55 21.31
C ALA A 653 -2.95 16.73 20.08
N VAL A 654 -2.24 15.62 19.84
CA VAL A 654 -2.48 14.71 18.70
C VAL A 654 -2.62 13.28 19.23
N LEU A 655 -3.62 12.57 18.71
CA LEU A 655 -3.87 11.16 19.03
C LEU A 655 -3.01 10.26 18.16
N ASP A 656 -2.26 9.39 18.81
CA ASP A 656 -1.51 8.29 18.18
C ASP A 656 -2.23 6.98 18.50
N THR A 657 -2.73 6.30 17.45
CA THR A 657 -3.50 5.06 17.51
C THR A 657 -2.77 3.86 16.90
N LEU A 658 -1.44 3.90 16.87
CA LEU A 658 -0.62 2.77 16.37
C LEU A 658 -1.01 1.44 17.02
N VAL A 659 -1.33 1.49 18.32
CA VAL A 659 -1.95 0.37 19.03
C VAL A 659 -3.27 0.88 19.59
N ARG A 660 -4.37 0.40 19.03
CA ARG A 660 -5.72 0.91 19.33
C ARG A 660 -6.14 0.69 20.78
N GLU A 661 -5.72 -0.43 21.36
CA GLU A 661 -5.98 -0.78 22.74
C GLU A 661 -5.07 0.00 23.72
N SER A 662 -4.01 0.62 23.22
CA SER A 662 -3.06 1.41 24.00
C SER A 662 -2.74 2.75 23.33
N PRO A 663 -3.74 3.62 23.10
CA PRO A 663 -3.57 4.89 22.42
C PRO A 663 -2.73 5.86 23.25
N LYS A 664 -2.07 6.78 22.57
CA LYS A 664 -1.28 7.84 23.19
C LYS A 664 -1.74 9.21 22.71
N ILE A 665 -1.80 10.17 23.61
CA ILE A 665 -1.96 11.57 23.26
C ILE A 665 -0.59 12.22 23.39
N ARG A 666 -0.04 12.65 22.25
CA ARG A 666 1.20 13.41 22.20
C ARG A 666 0.85 14.89 22.26
N ILE A 667 1.51 15.63 23.15
CA ILE A 667 1.36 17.07 23.31
C ILE A 667 2.68 17.71 22.92
N THR A 668 2.64 18.66 21.96
CA THR A 668 3.80 19.43 21.50
C THR A 668 3.53 20.90 21.78
N ALA A 669 4.20 21.47 22.77
CA ALA A 669 3.92 22.83 23.25
C ALA A 669 4.07 23.90 22.17
N SER A 670 5.01 23.76 21.22
CA SER A 670 5.23 24.72 20.12
C SER A 670 4.05 24.83 19.13
N ALA A 671 3.12 23.85 19.14
CA ALA A 671 2.00 23.83 18.19
C ALA A 671 0.77 24.63 18.64
N ALA A 672 0.74 25.17 19.90
CA ALA A 672 -0.37 25.99 20.36
C ALA A 672 0.12 27.18 21.22
N PRO A 673 -0.69 28.26 21.38
CA PRO A 673 -0.34 29.41 22.22
C PRO A 673 -0.16 29.05 23.71
N THR A 674 0.43 29.95 24.44
CA THR A 674 0.46 29.91 25.94
C THR A 674 -0.97 29.80 26.48
N GLY A 675 -1.19 28.92 27.47
CA GLY A 675 -2.49 28.73 28.09
C GLY A 675 -2.70 27.38 28.71
N LYS A 676 -3.89 27.19 29.29
CA LYS A 676 -4.34 25.94 29.91
C LYS A 676 -5.35 25.27 28.98
N TYR A 677 -5.14 23.99 28.74
CA TYR A 677 -5.92 23.21 27.80
C TYR A 677 -6.34 21.89 28.41
N GLU A 678 -7.41 21.33 27.86
CA GLU A 678 -7.86 19.98 28.17
C GLU A 678 -8.06 19.23 26.86
N ALA A 679 -7.38 18.10 26.67
CA ALA A 679 -7.63 17.16 25.61
C ALA A 679 -8.53 16.03 26.14
N ARG A 680 -9.60 15.72 25.42
CA ARG A 680 -10.57 14.69 25.80
C ARG A 680 -10.52 13.53 24.82
N LEU A 681 -10.08 12.37 25.30
CA LEU A 681 -10.19 11.12 24.56
C LEU A 681 -11.54 10.47 24.87
N THR A 682 -12.34 10.24 23.85
CA THR A 682 -13.60 9.51 23.95
C THR A 682 -13.47 8.18 23.21
N VAL A 683 -13.82 7.10 23.86
CA VAL A 683 -13.90 5.75 23.33
C VAL A 683 -15.36 5.36 23.24
N THR A 684 -15.82 5.02 22.06
CA THR A 684 -17.22 4.63 21.81
C THR A 684 -17.25 3.24 21.22
N ASP A 685 -17.99 2.32 21.81
CA ASP A 685 -18.21 0.97 21.26
C ASP A 685 -19.08 1.02 20.00
N TYR A 686 -19.14 -0.10 19.30
CA TYR A 686 -19.93 -0.24 18.07
C TYR A 686 -21.43 0.09 18.28
N TYR A 687 -21.95 -0.07 19.48
CA TYR A 687 -23.36 0.16 19.81
C TYR A 687 -23.64 1.54 20.41
N GLY A 688 -22.63 2.37 20.53
CA GLY A 688 -22.76 3.78 20.90
C GLY A 688 -22.59 4.09 22.39
N LEU A 689 -22.20 3.10 23.22
CA LEU A 689 -21.79 3.42 24.60
C LEU A 689 -20.39 4.00 24.62
N ALA A 690 -20.21 5.08 25.38
CA ALA A 690 -18.97 5.82 25.37
C ALA A 690 -18.44 6.08 26.80
N THR A 691 -17.12 6.09 26.89
CA THR A 691 -16.37 6.53 28.06
C THR A 691 -15.31 7.54 27.63
N SER A 692 -15.00 8.54 28.48
CA SER A 692 -14.01 9.56 28.17
C SER A 692 -12.97 9.70 29.26
N ALA A 693 -11.74 10.02 28.86
CA ALA A 693 -10.66 10.44 29.72
C ALA A 693 -10.19 11.84 29.33
N VAL A 694 -9.65 12.60 30.28
CA VAL A 694 -9.18 13.97 30.09
C VAL A 694 -7.71 14.06 30.42
N VAL A 695 -6.95 14.71 29.55
CA VAL A 695 -5.56 15.11 29.75
C VAL A 695 -5.53 16.63 29.90
N LYS A 696 -4.98 17.12 30.98
CA LYS A 696 -4.79 18.55 31.20
C LYS A 696 -3.35 18.94 30.93
N TYR A 697 -3.17 20.05 30.25
CA TYR A 697 -1.84 20.57 30.00
C TYR A 697 -1.82 22.09 29.99
N GLU A 698 -0.73 22.63 30.54
CA GLU A 698 -0.45 24.06 30.57
C GLU A 698 0.81 24.32 29.73
N ILE A 699 0.72 25.23 28.81
CA ILE A 699 1.84 25.72 28.01
C ILE A 699 2.25 27.04 28.60
N LEU A 700 3.48 27.11 29.08
CA LEU A 700 4.05 28.31 29.70
C LEU A 700 4.30 29.40 28.67
N GLU A 701 4.50 30.63 29.16
CA GLU A 701 4.82 31.79 28.33
C GLU A 701 6.16 31.60 27.63
N ASN A 702 6.24 32.07 26.40
CA ASN A 702 7.46 32.09 25.61
C ASN A 702 8.21 33.40 25.83
N HIS A 703 9.49 33.32 26.07
CA HIS A 703 10.38 34.45 26.11
C HIS A 703 11.17 34.54 24.82
N ALA A 704 11.29 35.75 24.29
CA ALA A 704 12.07 35.94 23.06
C ALA A 704 13.56 35.70 23.30
N PRO A 705 14.28 35.14 22.34
CA PRO A 705 15.72 34.97 22.46
C PRO A 705 16.44 36.33 22.59
N THR A 706 17.60 36.32 23.20
CA THR A 706 18.38 37.51 23.52
C THR A 706 19.81 37.43 22.99
N VAL A 707 20.41 38.59 22.65
CA VAL A 707 21.84 38.69 22.39
C VAL A 707 22.61 38.75 23.68
N VAL A 708 23.42 37.73 23.95
CA VAL A 708 24.29 37.65 25.13
C VAL A 708 25.53 38.52 24.93
N LYS A 709 26.06 38.52 23.73
CA LYS A 709 27.27 39.24 23.34
C LYS A 709 27.19 39.61 21.86
N GLU A 710 27.52 40.87 21.59
CA GLU A 710 27.64 41.32 20.22
C GLU A 710 28.84 40.70 19.54
N PHE A 711 28.74 40.45 18.24
CA PHE A 711 29.87 40.00 17.45
C PHE A 711 30.91 41.11 17.31
N SER A 712 32.17 40.71 17.32
CA SER A 712 33.27 41.61 16.96
C SER A 712 33.58 41.48 15.45
N ASP A 713 34.12 42.54 14.88
CA ASP A 713 34.64 42.55 13.51
C ASP A 713 35.73 41.48 13.31
N ILE A 714 35.70 40.76 12.22
CA ILE A 714 36.61 39.65 11.93
C ILE A 714 37.44 39.95 10.67
N VAL A 715 38.76 39.81 10.81
CA VAL A 715 39.70 39.96 9.72
C VAL A 715 40.39 38.63 9.43
N PHE A 716 40.19 38.09 8.23
CA PHE A 716 40.95 36.95 7.73
C PHE A 716 42.20 37.42 6.98
N ALA A 717 43.37 36.89 7.31
CA ALA A 717 44.65 37.24 6.67
C ALA A 717 44.70 36.90 5.17
N SER A 718 43.88 35.95 4.70
CA SER A 718 43.71 35.61 3.30
C SER A 718 42.48 34.74 3.10
N LYS A 719 42.06 34.54 1.86
CA LYS A 719 40.99 33.57 1.50
C LYS A 719 41.35 32.10 1.76
N ALA A 720 42.64 31.82 2.01
CA ALA A 720 43.10 30.46 2.37
C ALA A 720 43.18 30.24 3.90
N ALA A 721 42.81 31.23 4.69
CA ALA A 721 42.66 31.08 6.13
C ALA A 721 41.48 30.13 6.40
N GLY A 722 41.63 29.02 7.00
CA GLY A 722 40.57 28.00 7.22
C GLY A 722 39.27 28.57 7.86
N THR A 723 38.25 27.74 7.98
CA THR A 723 36.98 28.10 8.60
C THR A 723 37.20 28.42 10.09
N MET A 724 36.65 29.54 10.53
CA MET A 724 36.60 29.95 11.93
C MET A 724 35.30 29.41 12.57
N THR A 725 35.41 28.90 13.78
CA THR A 725 34.29 28.40 14.54
C THR A 725 33.98 29.36 15.68
N LEU A 726 32.69 29.69 15.86
CA LEU A 726 32.18 30.49 16.97
C LEU A 726 31.07 29.72 17.65
N GLU A 727 31.09 29.61 18.97
CA GLU A 727 30.02 28.95 19.70
C GLU A 727 28.77 29.82 19.70
N ALA A 728 27.64 29.30 19.25
CA ALA A 728 26.41 30.10 19.16
C ALA A 728 25.89 30.55 20.52
N ALA A 729 26.06 29.73 21.53
CA ALA A 729 25.67 30.03 22.91
C ALA A 729 26.45 31.23 23.54
N ASP A 730 27.61 31.61 23.00
CA ASP A 730 28.34 32.79 23.44
C ASP A 730 27.66 34.09 23.01
N TYR A 731 26.83 34.01 21.93
CA TYR A 731 26.25 35.20 21.30
C TYR A 731 24.73 35.30 21.51
N PHE A 732 24.05 34.16 21.58
CA PHE A 732 22.60 34.11 21.72
C PHE A 732 22.19 33.17 22.84
N SER A 733 21.13 33.52 23.52
CA SER A 733 20.52 32.71 24.58
C SER A 733 19.01 32.86 24.59
N ASP A 734 18.34 31.80 25.00
CA ASP A 734 16.91 31.77 25.23
C ASP A 734 16.63 31.40 26.68
N GLU A 735 15.68 32.12 27.34
CA GLU A 735 15.34 31.93 28.76
C GLU A 735 14.59 30.60 28.96
N ASP A 736 13.81 30.16 27.96
CA ASP A 736 13.06 28.90 28.00
C ASP A 736 13.95 27.67 27.79
N GLY A 737 15.21 27.90 27.36
CA GLY A 737 16.25 26.89 27.21
C GLY A 737 16.11 26.06 25.95
N GLU A 738 15.43 26.59 24.94
CA GLU A 738 15.27 25.93 23.64
C GLU A 738 16.46 26.15 22.69
N GLU A 739 16.59 25.28 21.73
CA GLU A 739 17.61 25.40 20.69
C GLU A 739 17.13 26.37 19.61
N LEU A 740 17.90 27.43 19.40
CA LEU A 740 17.60 28.44 18.40
C LEU A 740 17.93 27.97 16.98
N SER A 741 17.07 28.31 16.04
CA SER A 741 17.36 28.21 14.61
C SER A 741 18.01 29.50 14.09
N TYR A 742 18.93 29.40 13.13
CA TYR A 742 19.69 30.57 12.65
C TYR A 742 19.56 30.75 11.15
N THR A 743 19.34 32.00 10.75
CA THR A 743 19.41 32.45 9.34
C THR A 743 20.42 33.56 9.17
N PHE A 744 21.00 33.65 7.95
CA PHE A 744 22.10 34.56 7.65
C PHE A 744 21.76 35.43 6.45
N THR A 745 22.11 36.72 6.53
CA THR A 745 22.07 37.67 5.43
C THR A 745 23.46 38.18 5.15
N PHE A 746 23.78 38.44 3.90
CA PHE A 746 25.12 38.87 3.48
C PHE A 746 25.01 40.09 2.59
N SER A 747 25.77 41.16 2.91
CA SER A 747 25.90 42.31 2.01
C SER A 747 26.70 41.95 0.75
N ASN A 748 27.61 40.99 0.84
CA ASN A 748 28.36 40.43 -0.31
C ASN A 748 28.68 38.96 -0.06
N PRO A 749 27.85 38.04 -0.53
CA PRO A 749 27.99 36.59 -0.27
C PRO A 749 29.21 35.95 -0.94
N ALA A 750 29.87 36.64 -1.91
CA ALA A 750 31.07 36.13 -2.53
C ALA A 750 32.32 36.22 -1.64
N VAL A 751 32.31 37.05 -0.58
CA VAL A 751 33.47 37.32 0.27
C VAL A 751 33.63 36.30 1.38
N ALA A 752 32.55 35.95 2.06
CA ALA A 752 32.55 34.97 3.13
C ALA A 752 31.17 34.30 3.19
N ASN A 753 31.17 33.07 3.67
CA ASN A 753 29.94 32.30 3.99
C ASN A 753 29.91 31.97 5.47
N MET A 754 28.72 31.94 6.05
CA MET A 754 28.47 31.53 7.41
C MET A 754 27.34 30.49 7.45
N THR A 755 27.57 29.40 8.18
CA THR A 755 26.59 28.34 8.38
C THR A 755 26.52 27.98 9.85
N TYR A 756 25.40 27.32 10.25
CA TYR A 756 25.22 26.80 11.60
C TYR A 756 25.21 25.28 11.59
N SER A 757 25.94 24.66 12.50
CA SER A 757 25.91 23.22 12.70
C SER A 757 26.37 22.86 14.11
N LYS A 758 25.61 22.00 14.78
CA LYS A 758 25.94 21.44 16.10
C LYS A 758 26.34 22.48 17.15
N GLY A 759 25.55 23.53 17.28
CA GLY A 759 25.79 24.59 18.26
C GLY A 759 26.82 25.63 17.84
N GLN A 760 27.39 25.55 16.64
CA GLN A 760 28.49 26.38 16.19
C GLN A 760 28.18 27.12 14.89
N PHE A 761 28.60 28.39 14.81
CA PHE A 761 28.68 29.11 13.55
C PHE A 761 30.03 28.81 12.88
N LEU A 762 29.98 28.43 11.64
CA LEU A 762 31.15 28.13 10.80
C LEU A 762 31.32 29.23 9.76
N LEU A 763 32.29 30.12 10.00
CA LEU A 763 32.59 31.27 9.13
C LEU A 763 33.75 30.95 8.23
N THR A 764 33.52 30.91 6.93
CA THR A 764 34.52 30.53 5.90
C THR A 764 34.84 31.72 4.95
N PRO A 765 36.10 32.19 4.86
CA PRO A 765 36.46 33.17 3.88
C PRO A 765 36.50 32.58 2.47
N MET A 766 35.95 33.30 1.47
CA MET A 766 35.80 32.79 0.11
C MET A 766 36.57 33.65 -0.92
N ALA A 767 36.48 34.96 -0.83
CA ALA A 767 37.16 35.88 -1.72
C ALA A 767 37.65 37.15 -0.98
N VAL A 768 38.65 37.81 -1.51
CA VAL A 768 39.15 39.09 -0.99
C VAL A 768 38.04 40.16 -1.04
N GLY A 769 37.86 40.90 0.04
CA GLY A 769 36.83 41.91 0.13
C GLY A 769 36.27 42.08 1.54
N SER A 770 35.15 42.79 1.64
CA SER A 770 34.41 42.96 2.88
C SER A 770 32.94 42.56 2.70
N THR A 771 32.36 41.99 3.70
CA THR A 771 30.91 41.70 3.80
C THR A 771 30.45 41.98 5.20
N GLU A 772 29.20 42.38 5.32
CA GLU A 772 28.49 42.38 6.61
C GLU A 772 27.56 41.17 6.60
N ILE A 773 27.56 40.43 7.68
CA ILE A 773 26.74 39.24 7.88
C ILE A 773 25.74 39.54 9.01
N GLY A 774 24.48 39.60 8.69
CA GLY A 774 23.40 39.62 9.67
C GLY A 774 23.09 38.18 10.12
N VAL A 775 22.97 37.97 11.40
CA VAL A 775 22.60 36.69 12.02
C VAL A 775 21.30 36.89 12.75
N THR A 776 20.28 36.16 12.35
CA THR A 776 18.98 36.12 13.02
C THR A 776 18.83 34.80 13.74
N GLY A 777 18.73 34.81 15.08
CA GLY A 777 18.33 33.68 15.89
C GLY A 777 16.80 33.67 16.06
N GLN A 778 16.19 32.53 15.93
CA GLN A 778 14.75 32.37 16.07
C GLN A 778 14.42 31.14 16.93
N ASP A 779 13.49 31.31 17.87
CA ASP A 779 12.95 30.26 18.72
C ASP A 779 11.89 29.40 18.00
N VAL A 780 11.33 28.41 18.69
CA VAL A 780 10.30 27.50 18.15
C VAL A 780 8.96 28.18 17.94
N ARG A 781 8.72 29.35 18.55
CA ARG A 781 7.50 30.15 18.41
C ARG A 781 7.60 31.21 17.32
N GLY A 782 8.79 31.40 16.81
CA GLY A 782 9.05 32.36 15.73
C GLY A 782 9.49 33.73 16.20
N GLU A 783 9.71 33.95 17.54
CA GLU A 783 10.32 35.18 18.04
C GLU A 783 11.79 35.25 17.63
N LYS A 784 12.26 36.47 17.39
CA LYS A 784 13.56 36.69 16.74
C LYS A 784 14.42 37.67 17.49
N VAL A 785 15.72 37.44 17.34
CA VAL A 785 16.73 38.38 17.75
C VAL A 785 17.79 38.50 16.65
N GLU A 786 18.33 39.66 16.45
CA GLU A 786 19.29 39.96 15.40
C GLU A 786 20.57 40.52 15.94
N SER A 787 21.68 40.12 15.37
CA SER A 787 23.00 40.72 15.55
C SER A 787 23.75 40.67 14.23
N SER A 788 24.85 41.43 14.12
CA SER A 788 25.64 41.43 12.87
C SER A 788 27.14 41.52 13.17
N LEU A 789 27.92 41.07 12.18
CA LEU A 789 29.37 41.21 12.18
C LEU A 789 29.88 41.65 10.83
N ARG A 790 30.96 42.40 10.84
CA ARG A 790 31.67 42.74 9.62
C ARG A 790 32.87 41.80 9.43
N VAL A 791 32.99 41.27 8.23
CA VAL A 791 34.10 40.38 7.86
C VAL A 791 34.91 41.01 6.74
N PHE A 792 36.19 41.05 6.93
CA PHE A 792 37.14 41.45 5.90
C PHE A 792 38.10 40.30 5.58
N VAL A 793 38.24 39.97 4.31
CA VAL A 793 39.19 38.98 3.81
C VAL A 793 40.30 39.71 3.05
N ALA A 794 41.48 39.67 3.62
CA ALA A 794 42.63 40.43 3.11
C ALA A 794 43.23 39.76 1.87
N ASP A 795 43.87 40.58 1.01
CA ASP A 795 44.85 40.12 0.03
C ASP A 795 46.24 40.17 0.68
N SER A 796 46.74 39.02 1.08
CA SER A 796 48.06 38.91 1.72
C SER A 796 49.21 39.42 0.86
N SER A 797 49.05 39.54 -0.46
CA SER A 797 50.03 40.08 -1.38
C SER A 797 49.98 41.60 -1.49
N ARG A 798 48.96 42.27 -0.93
CA ARG A 798 48.72 43.71 -1.04
C ARG A 798 48.35 44.32 0.32
N PRO A 799 49.32 44.71 1.14
CA PRO A 799 49.04 45.27 2.47
C PRO A 799 48.19 46.56 2.42
N VAL A 800 48.25 47.30 1.30
CA VAL A 800 47.46 48.52 1.12
C VAL A 800 47.00 48.66 -0.34
N SER A 801 45.81 49.19 -0.55
CA SER A 801 45.21 49.47 -1.85
C SER A 801 44.61 50.88 -1.88
N CYS A 802 44.69 51.55 -3.05
CA CYS A 802 44.11 52.88 -3.30
C CYS A 802 43.09 52.77 -4.41
N TYR A 803 41.91 53.37 -4.25
CA TYR A 803 40.82 53.35 -5.24
C TYR A 803 39.90 54.59 -5.06
N PRO A 804 39.13 54.97 -6.09
CA PRO A 804 39.33 54.59 -7.47
C PRO A 804 40.65 55.11 -8.08
N SER A 805 41.11 54.50 -9.15
CA SER A 805 42.14 55.02 -10.00
C SER A 805 41.74 54.82 -11.46
N PRO A 806 41.43 55.83 -12.23
CA PRO A 806 41.61 57.31 -11.93
C PRO A 806 40.70 57.82 -10.80
N VAL A 807 41.21 58.80 -10.04
CA VAL A 807 40.48 59.47 -8.97
C VAL A 807 39.92 60.81 -9.43
N GLN A 808 38.66 61.10 -9.14
CA GLN A 808 38.04 62.40 -9.44
C GLN A 808 38.11 63.36 -8.28
N SER A 809 37.70 62.95 -7.09
CA SER A 809 37.65 63.81 -5.89
C SER A 809 38.22 63.10 -4.67
N ILE A 810 37.56 62.01 -4.22
CA ILE A 810 37.98 61.31 -3.01
C ILE A 810 38.72 60.03 -3.40
N MET A 811 39.92 59.85 -2.86
CA MET A 811 40.68 58.61 -2.90
C MET A 811 40.50 57.87 -1.60
N SER A 812 40.16 56.63 -1.68
CA SER A 812 40.06 55.69 -0.53
C SER A 812 41.31 54.81 -0.44
N ILE A 813 41.89 54.72 0.72
CA ILE A 813 43.06 53.86 1.02
C ILE A 813 42.62 52.81 1.99
N ARG A 814 42.67 51.55 1.63
CA ARG A 814 42.29 50.43 2.49
C ARG A 814 43.54 49.62 2.85
N VAL A 815 43.62 49.28 4.10
CA VAL A 815 44.65 48.40 4.68
C VAL A 815 44.15 46.97 4.77
N ASN A 816 45.05 46.01 4.90
CA ASN A 816 44.71 44.58 4.94
C ASN A 816 44.53 44.01 6.35
N LYS A 817 44.88 44.72 7.39
CA LYS A 817 44.71 44.39 8.81
C LYS A 817 44.56 45.69 9.64
N GLU A 818 44.37 45.57 10.91
CA GLU A 818 44.42 46.72 11.81
C GLU A 818 45.85 47.24 12.01
N TYR A 819 45.98 48.53 12.03
CA TYR A 819 47.23 49.24 12.30
C TYR A 819 46.99 50.32 13.34
N ALA A 820 47.84 50.40 14.38
CA ALA A 820 47.72 51.40 15.41
C ALA A 820 47.91 52.80 14.83
N SER A 821 48.80 52.92 13.83
CA SER A 821 49.04 54.22 13.12
C SER A 821 49.38 53.92 11.67
N VAL A 822 48.84 54.74 10.75
CA VAL A 822 49.15 54.75 9.33
C VAL A 822 49.49 56.15 8.90
N HIS A 823 50.64 56.35 8.28
CA HIS A 823 51.02 57.64 7.73
C HIS A 823 50.88 57.63 6.21
N VAL A 824 50.16 58.58 5.67
CA VAL A 824 49.86 58.71 4.25
C VAL A 824 50.49 60.02 3.68
N LYS A 825 51.27 59.87 2.62
CA LYS A 825 51.79 60.99 1.89
C LYS A 825 51.48 60.83 0.39
N VAL A 826 50.88 61.85 -0.20
CA VAL A 826 50.50 61.87 -1.62
C VAL A 826 51.41 62.86 -2.31
N VAL A 827 52.23 62.42 -3.29
CA VAL A 827 53.21 63.17 -3.96
C VAL A 827 52.93 63.21 -5.47
N SER A 828 52.94 64.37 -6.09
CA SER A 828 52.81 64.57 -7.55
C SER A 828 54.03 64.03 -8.29
N ALA A 829 53.93 63.75 -9.59
CA ALA A 829 55.03 63.34 -10.44
C ALA A 829 56.17 64.36 -10.51
N ALA A 830 55.90 65.65 -10.20
CA ALA A 830 56.88 66.70 -10.08
C ALA A 830 57.57 66.80 -8.71
N GLY A 831 57.28 65.94 -7.79
CA GLY A 831 57.83 65.86 -6.44
C GLY A 831 57.10 66.74 -5.39
N GLY A 832 56.08 67.47 -5.76
CA GLY A 832 55.31 68.31 -4.85
C GLY A 832 54.42 67.45 -3.94
N VAL A 833 54.46 67.71 -2.60
CA VAL A 833 53.58 67.01 -1.63
C VAL A 833 52.22 67.65 -1.67
N PHE A 834 51.19 66.82 -1.95
CA PHE A 834 49.80 67.25 -1.96
C PHE A 834 49.03 66.91 -0.62
N PHE A 835 49.37 65.80 -0.02
CA PHE A 835 48.84 65.42 1.27
C PHE A 835 49.88 64.73 2.12
N ASP A 836 49.94 65.05 3.39
CA ASP A 836 50.90 64.49 4.37
C ASP A 836 50.19 64.42 5.70
N GLY A 837 49.76 63.22 6.15
CA GLY A 837 48.98 63.08 7.35
C GLY A 837 49.00 61.65 7.99
N GLY A 838 48.88 61.65 9.31
CA GLY A 838 48.79 60.43 10.10
C GLY A 838 47.35 60.09 10.48
N PHE A 839 47.06 58.80 10.53
CA PHE A 839 45.77 58.25 10.99
C PHE A 839 46.04 57.23 12.08
N GLU A 840 45.24 57.22 13.13
CA GLU A 840 45.34 56.29 14.24
C GLU A 840 44.20 55.31 14.23
N ASN A 841 44.40 54.07 14.77
CA ASN A 841 43.42 53.00 14.92
C ASN A 841 42.76 52.67 13.56
N VAL A 842 43.57 52.48 12.51
CA VAL A 842 43.08 52.24 11.16
C VAL A 842 42.72 50.78 10.98
N THR A 843 41.45 50.55 10.58
CA THR A 843 40.92 49.21 10.34
C THR A 843 40.69 48.96 8.85
N PRO A 844 40.66 47.72 8.41
CA PRO A 844 40.36 47.39 7.00
C PRO A 844 38.90 47.63 6.63
N PHE A 845 38.03 47.82 7.63
CA PHE A 845 36.58 48.04 7.38
C PHE A 845 36.28 49.48 6.96
N GLU A 846 37.09 50.44 7.42
CA GLU A 846 36.90 51.86 7.13
C GLU A 846 38.09 52.41 6.34
N PRO A 847 37.96 52.52 5.01
CA PRO A 847 39.02 53.07 4.20
C PRO A 847 39.34 54.51 4.59
N LEU A 848 40.63 54.83 4.73
CA LEU A 848 41.08 56.19 4.87
C LEU A 848 40.65 56.97 3.64
N LYS A 849 40.20 58.20 3.81
CA LYS A 849 39.78 59.09 2.72
C LYS A 849 40.73 60.28 2.59
N VAL A 850 41.27 60.47 1.40
CA VAL A 850 42.07 61.64 1.06
C VAL A 850 41.30 62.42 -0.02
N ASP A 851 40.96 63.65 0.26
CA ASP A 851 40.30 64.52 -0.70
C ASP A 851 41.32 64.99 -1.72
N MET A 852 41.16 64.54 -2.95
CA MET A 852 41.98 64.91 -4.13
C MET A 852 41.29 65.96 -5.01
N GLY A 853 40.13 66.52 -4.58
CA GLY A 853 39.36 67.49 -5.38
C GLY A 853 40.17 68.73 -5.83
N ALA A 854 41.08 69.24 -4.97
CA ALA A 854 41.94 70.36 -5.28
C ALA A 854 43.27 69.99 -6.01
N ALA A 855 43.47 68.66 -6.22
CA ALA A 855 44.72 68.22 -6.91
C ALA A 855 44.64 68.45 -8.42
N SER A 856 45.70 68.93 -9.04
CA SER A 856 45.73 69.02 -10.50
C SER A 856 45.68 67.63 -11.18
N PRO A 857 45.07 67.56 -12.34
CA PRO A 857 45.07 66.30 -13.10
C PRO A 857 46.56 65.86 -13.41
N GLY A 858 46.82 64.57 -13.22
CA GLY A 858 48.14 63.98 -13.42
C GLY A 858 48.40 62.75 -12.60
N ALA A 859 49.63 62.24 -12.71
CA ALA A 859 50.02 61.03 -11.93
C ALA A 859 50.55 61.45 -10.52
N TYR A 860 50.15 60.72 -9.53
CA TYR A 860 50.53 60.82 -8.12
C TYR A 860 51.05 59.49 -7.60
N THR A 861 52.01 59.56 -6.68
CA THR A 861 52.45 58.41 -5.87
C THR A 861 51.96 58.60 -4.46
N VAL A 862 51.13 57.66 -4.04
CA VAL A 862 50.65 57.51 -2.66
C VAL A 862 51.68 56.67 -1.89
N VAL A 863 52.30 57.26 -0.94
CA VAL A 863 53.26 56.62 -0.02
C VAL A 863 52.53 56.34 1.29
N VAL A 864 52.34 55.10 1.58
CA VAL A 864 51.67 54.67 2.84
C VAL A 864 52.73 53.98 3.72
N THR A 865 52.90 54.44 4.92
CA THR A 865 53.76 53.79 5.91
C THR A 865 52.92 53.04 6.90
N LEU A 866 53.14 51.74 6.97
CA LEU A 866 52.47 50.82 7.86
C LEU A 866 53.49 50.16 8.76
N ASP A 867 53.39 50.31 10.07
CA ASP A 867 54.34 49.78 11.07
C ASP A 867 55.83 50.01 10.67
N GLY A 868 56.16 51.15 10.06
CA GLY A 868 57.51 51.51 9.58
C GLY A 868 57.84 50.95 8.18
N GLU A 869 57.04 50.12 7.55
CA GLU A 869 57.22 49.68 6.15
C GLU A 869 56.52 50.64 5.19
N VAL A 870 57.25 50.98 4.14
CA VAL A 870 56.80 51.99 3.15
C VAL A 870 56.27 51.29 1.88
N HIS A 871 55.01 51.55 1.60
CA HIS A 871 54.31 51.07 0.38
C HIS A 871 54.03 52.23 -0.56
N LYS A 872 54.34 52.06 -1.86
CA LYS A 872 54.09 53.08 -2.87
C LYS A 872 53.11 52.58 -3.90
N ILE A 873 52.08 53.41 -4.14
CA ILE A 873 51.02 53.11 -5.08
C ILE A 873 50.81 54.26 -6.01
N ASN A 874 50.86 54.02 -7.30
CA ASN A 874 50.63 55.04 -8.30
C ASN A 874 49.14 55.16 -8.59
N VAL A 875 48.62 56.40 -8.56
CA VAL A 875 47.24 56.73 -8.86
C VAL A 875 47.22 57.88 -9.91
N VAL A 876 46.12 57.91 -10.67
CA VAL A 876 45.94 58.98 -11.68
C VAL A 876 44.76 59.83 -11.18
N LYS A 877 44.98 61.15 -11.11
CA LYS A 877 43.96 62.17 -10.88
C LYS A 877 43.48 62.70 -12.23
N ILE A 878 42.16 62.71 -12.44
CA ILE A 878 41.45 63.23 -13.60
C ILE A 878 40.56 64.43 -13.24
#